data_12f4cf0eacfc4571b8c196491ce158ab
#
_entry.id   12f4cf0eacfc4571b8c196491ce158ab
#
_cell.length_a   1.000
_cell.length_b   1.000
_cell.length_c   1.000
_cell.angle_alpha   90.00
_cell.angle_beta   90.00
_cell.angle_gamma   90.00
#
_symmetry.space_group_name_H-M   'P 1'
#
loop_
_entity.id
_entity.type
_entity.pdbx_description
1 polymer ?
#
loop_
_entity_poly.entity_id
_entity_poly.type
_entity_poly.pdbx_seq_one_letter_code
_entity_poly.pdbx_strand_id
1 'polypeptide(L)'
;MRWIVAIGVALSAGASWAQVPKDQLARPPADATRYVIMSTAGKHGEASEWTAPDGTRWARASLVLRGQVWEIDEAATIGPDGMVARYTARGVSPQGDIGETFAISGGKAEWTSQIDSGSAPYREPAIYYPAGPGSLTFERLVEQLIAAPGHSVALLPGGRAKLEPLTKARVGTGAAARNLVAYAITGISNNSIPVWATEDGKFFASVGFLSTIPVGYEDAQPALEKAQDEALAARSPALARRFLKAPDGPVAFTDVRAFVDGSRFAEGQTVVVDKGRIVAVGPAATTNPPAGARLIDGRGKTLVPGLWDSHMHFGDDSTGPMLLSLGITSARDPGNVTALTKARRERRAKGDLLSPHVYASTLIDGKGPNTAQVAEVATSQEEAIAAVRKAKADGMTGVKFYGTFNPAWLPAAAAEAHKLGLHVHGHVPAGMRTLDAIEAGYDEVTHIYFMMMQAMPDEVVAVSNGIQRFQGPGRYAKDVDLDGEPIRKLIAEMARRKTVADPTLVVAEGLFVPENGDLSPAYAPFVGTLPPATERSFRQGGFAVPAGVTRADWRASYRKLAGLVGAMHKAGVPIVAGTDGSGLELVRELELYVNDSGFTPAEALAAATIVPARLVGADRETGSIAVGKAADLVLVDGDPSRAIGDLRHTRLVMMDGMLMDADALRAAGGFAGKPKFAD
;
A
#
# COMPACT_ATOMS: atom_id res chain seq x y z
N MET A 1 -16.26 -14.91 -66.51
CA MET A 1 -16.90 -14.88 -65.18
C MET A 1 -15.84 -15.23 -64.14
N ARG A 2 -15.24 -14.21 -63.51
CA ARG A 2 -14.27 -14.36 -62.44
C ARG A 2 -14.93 -13.85 -61.17
N TRP A 3 -15.10 -14.73 -60.18
CA TRP A 3 -15.57 -14.38 -58.85
C TRP A 3 -14.37 -13.95 -58.01
N ILE A 4 -14.38 -12.71 -57.57
CA ILE A 4 -13.44 -12.18 -56.58
C ILE A 4 -14.10 -12.39 -55.21
N VAL A 5 -13.50 -13.26 -54.40
CA VAL A 5 -13.84 -13.42 -52.97
C VAL A 5 -13.05 -12.35 -52.20
N ALA A 6 -13.74 -11.34 -51.72
CA ALA A 6 -13.17 -10.39 -50.81
C ALA A 6 -13.19 -10.98 -49.39
N ILE A 7 -12.02 -11.32 -48.84
CA ILE A 7 -11.83 -11.68 -47.43
C ILE A 7 -11.77 -10.36 -46.67
N GLY A 8 -12.86 -10.04 -46.01
CA GLY A 8 -12.89 -8.94 -45.03
C GLY A 8 -12.12 -9.32 -43.78
N VAL A 9 -10.92 -8.81 -43.61
CA VAL A 9 -10.22 -8.81 -42.31
C VAL A 9 -10.92 -7.79 -41.43
N ALA A 10 -11.74 -8.26 -40.52
CA ALA A 10 -12.26 -7.44 -39.43
C ALA A 10 -11.08 -7.14 -38.47
N LEU A 11 -10.45 -6.00 -38.65
CA LEU A 11 -9.63 -5.38 -37.63
C LEU A 11 -10.55 -5.04 -36.47
N SER A 12 -10.44 -5.78 -35.38
CA SER A 12 -10.97 -5.37 -34.08
C SER A 12 -10.17 -4.14 -33.63
N ALA A 13 -10.63 -2.96 -34.05
CA ALA A 13 -10.21 -1.73 -33.44
C ALA A 13 -10.64 -1.81 -31.99
N GLY A 14 -9.68 -1.95 -31.07
CA GLY A 14 -9.93 -1.75 -29.65
C GLY A 14 -10.63 -0.39 -29.52
N ALA A 15 -11.82 -0.37 -28.93
CA ALA A 15 -12.55 0.84 -28.69
C ALA A 15 -11.69 1.75 -27.79
N SER A 16 -11.03 2.74 -28.36
CA SER A 16 -10.47 3.83 -27.58
C SER A 16 -11.66 4.60 -27.03
N TRP A 17 -11.89 4.49 -25.73
CA TRP A 17 -12.88 5.32 -25.04
C TRP A 17 -12.41 6.77 -25.17
N ALA A 18 -13.17 7.59 -25.87
CA ALA A 18 -12.88 9.01 -25.94
C ALA A 18 -13.19 9.64 -24.56
N GLN A 19 -12.30 10.49 -24.10
CA GLN A 19 -12.48 11.26 -22.87
C GLN A 19 -13.86 11.92 -22.86
N VAL A 20 -14.69 11.63 -21.87
CA VAL A 20 -15.98 12.27 -21.69
C VAL A 20 -15.77 13.62 -21.00
N PRO A 21 -16.04 14.76 -21.65
CA PRO A 21 -15.91 16.07 -21.04
C PRO A 21 -16.76 16.17 -19.77
N LYS A 22 -16.25 16.88 -18.77
CA LYS A 22 -16.91 17.03 -17.45
C LYS A 22 -18.37 17.53 -17.55
N ASP A 23 -18.65 18.40 -18.50
CA ASP A 23 -19.97 18.99 -18.76
C ASP A 23 -20.96 18.00 -19.39
N GLN A 24 -20.48 16.86 -19.91
CA GLN A 24 -21.28 15.76 -20.45
C GLN A 24 -21.55 14.66 -19.43
N LEU A 25 -20.94 14.71 -18.25
CA LEU A 25 -21.23 13.82 -17.16
C LEU A 25 -22.59 14.17 -16.53
N ALA A 26 -23.23 13.17 -15.92
CA ALA A 26 -24.55 13.31 -15.34
C ALA A 26 -24.60 14.44 -14.28
N ARG A 27 -25.69 15.21 -14.28
CA ARG A 27 -25.91 16.30 -13.35
C ARG A 27 -26.87 15.87 -12.26
N PRO A 28 -26.47 15.92 -10.97
CA PRO A 28 -27.35 15.58 -9.86
C PRO A 28 -28.56 16.53 -9.81
N PRO A 29 -29.79 16.03 -9.65
CA PRO A 29 -30.96 16.85 -9.41
C PRO A 29 -30.91 17.49 -8.00
N ALA A 30 -31.83 18.41 -7.73
CA ALA A 30 -31.82 19.15 -6.46
C ALA A 30 -32.07 18.26 -5.23
N ASP A 31 -32.80 17.19 -5.39
CA ASP A 31 -33.17 16.20 -4.38
C ASP A 31 -32.19 15.03 -4.27
N ALA A 32 -31.08 15.05 -5.00
CA ALA A 32 -30.04 14.03 -4.86
C ALA A 32 -29.47 13.97 -3.44
N THR A 33 -29.21 12.77 -2.94
CA THR A 33 -28.43 12.58 -1.72
C THR A 33 -26.98 13.03 -1.97
N ARG A 34 -26.47 13.90 -1.12
CA ARG A 34 -25.14 14.51 -1.28
C ARG A 34 -24.20 14.08 -0.19
N TYR A 35 -22.95 13.81 -0.57
CA TYR A 35 -21.88 13.41 0.32
C TYR A 35 -20.68 14.35 0.16
N VAL A 36 -19.96 14.55 1.26
CA VAL A 36 -18.63 15.15 1.27
C VAL A 36 -17.57 14.03 1.26
N ILE A 37 -16.57 14.18 0.40
CA ILE A 37 -15.36 13.34 0.44
C ILE A 37 -14.31 14.16 1.17
N MET A 38 -13.84 13.65 2.33
CA MET A 38 -12.98 14.39 3.24
C MET A 38 -11.96 13.52 3.96
N SER A 39 -10.96 14.16 4.55
CA SER A 39 -10.01 13.57 5.50
C SER A 39 -9.80 14.54 6.68
N THR A 40 -8.87 14.23 7.59
CA THR A 40 -8.46 15.17 8.65
C THR A 40 -7.86 16.48 8.10
N ALA A 41 -7.35 16.47 6.87
CA ALA A 41 -6.84 17.67 6.19
C ALA A 41 -7.95 18.57 5.59
N GLY A 42 -9.21 18.11 5.59
CA GLY A 42 -10.37 18.86 5.09
C GLY A 42 -11.10 18.17 3.92
N LYS A 43 -11.92 18.96 3.21
CA LYS A 43 -12.68 18.49 2.04
C LYS A 43 -11.78 18.33 0.83
N HIS A 44 -11.94 17.20 0.11
CA HIS A 44 -11.26 16.88 -1.14
C HIS A 44 -12.19 16.78 -2.34
N GLY A 45 -13.49 16.55 -2.08
CA GLY A 45 -14.46 16.37 -3.14
C GLY A 45 -15.89 16.19 -2.64
N GLU A 46 -16.73 15.77 -3.56
CA GLU A 46 -18.14 15.48 -3.29
C GLU A 46 -18.65 14.34 -4.13
N ALA A 47 -19.67 13.65 -3.64
CA ALA A 47 -20.43 12.68 -4.40
C ALA A 47 -21.93 12.96 -4.27
N SER A 48 -22.70 12.50 -5.23
CA SER A 48 -24.16 12.61 -5.23
C SER A 48 -24.78 11.35 -5.79
N GLU A 49 -25.90 10.90 -5.22
CA GLU A 49 -26.65 9.72 -5.62
C GLU A 49 -28.13 10.04 -5.77
N TRP A 50 -28.78 9.51 -6.80
CA TRP A 50 -30.21 9.70 -7.05
C TRP A 50 -30.81 8.57 -7.90
N THR A 51 -32.11 8.47 -7.90
CA THR A 51 -32.85 7.58 -8.79
C THR A 51 -33.62 8.42 -9.82
N ALA A 52 -33.38 8.18 -11.09
CA ALA A 52 -34.11 8.85 -12.18
C ALA A 52 -35.55 8.33 -12.29
N PRO A 53 -36.45 9.05 -12.99
CA PRO A 53 -37.88 8.62 -13.15
C PRO A 53 -38.09 7.26 -13.81
N ASP A 54 -37.12 6.81 -14.60
CA ASP A 54 -37.10 5.49 -15.25
C ASP A 54 -36.61 4.36 -14.33
N GLY A 55 -36.29 4.66 -13.08
CA GLY A 55 -35.76 3.73 -12.10
C GLY A 55 -34.23 3.52 -12.18
N THR A 56 -33.52 4.17 -13.10
CA THR A 56 -32.06 4.12 -13.16
C THR A 56 -31.44 4.82 -11.95
N ARG A 57 -30.54 4.13 -11.27
CA ARG A 57 -29.78 4.71 -10.15
C ARG A 57 -28.48 5.31 -10.67
N TRP A 58 -28.24 6.55 -10.31
CA TRP A 58 -27.11 7.32 -10.74
C TRP A 58 -26.23 7.71 -9.54
N ALA A 59 -24.93 7.77 -9.79
CA ALA A 59 -23.99 8.47 -8.91
C ALA A 59 -23.10 9.41 -9.73
N ARG A 60 -22.64 10.47 -9.08
CA ARG A 60 -21.68 11.43 -9.62
C ARG A 60 -20.65 11.75 -8.55
N ALA A 61 -19.38 11.51 -8.84
CA ALA A 61 -18.27 11.84 -7.96
C ALA A 61 -17.32 12.85 -8.61
N SER A 62 -16.84 13.80 -7.83
CA SER A 62 -15.82 14.79 -8.19
C SER A 62 -14.83 14.87 -7.03
N LEU A 63 -13.57 14.50 -7.27
CA LEU A 63 -12.52 14.45 -6.26
C LEU A 63 -11.23 15.02 -6.85
N VAL A 64 -10.56 15.86 -6.08
CA VAL A 64 -9.20 16.33 -6.38
C VAL A 64 -8.30 16.04 -5.17
N LEU A 65 -7.27 15.25 -5.36
CA LEU A 65 -6.33 14.90 -4.32
C LEU A 65 -4.89 15.15 -4.81
N ARG A 66 -4.26 16.19 -4.29
CA ARG A 66 -2.87 16.58 -4.68
C ARG A 66 -2.68 16.67 -6.18
N GLY A 67 -3.63 17.31 -6.88
CA GLY A 67 -3.62 17.49 -8.34
C GLY A 67 -4.02 16.26 -9.15
N GLN A 68 -4.30 15.14 -8.51
CA GLN A 68 -4.94 13.99 -9.15
C GLN A 68 -6.45 14.22 -9.18
N VAL A 69 -7.07 13.96 -10.33
CA VAL A 69 -8.48 14.27 -10.58
C VAL A 69 -9.28 13.01 -10.86
N TRP A 70 -10.40 12.87 -10.19
CA TRP A 70 -11.45 11.89 -10.51
C TRP A 70 -12.75 12.65 -10.80
N GLU A 71 -13.30 12.45 -11.98
CA GLU A 71 -14.58 12.98 -12.40
C GLU A 71 -15.35 11.83 -13.05
N ILE A 72 -16.32 11.26 -12.32
CA ILE A 72 -16.93 9.99 -12.69
C ILE A 72 -18.44 10.09 -12.57
N ASP A 73 -19.19 9.58 -13.53
CA ASP A 73 -20.58 9.20 -13.33
C ASP A 73 -20.77 7.69 -13.48
N GLU A 74 -21.74 7.19 -12.73
CA GLU A 74 -22.14 5.78 -12.72
C GLU A 74 -23.64 5.70 -12.90
N ALA A 75 -24.12 4.68 -13.65
CA ALA A 75 -25.53 4.38 -13.77
C ALA A 75 -25.77 2.87 -13.62
N ALA A 76 -26.81 2.50 -12.90
CA ALA A 76 -27.18 1.10 -12.70
C ALA A 76 -28.71 0.91 -12.82
N THR A 77 -29.13 -0.16 -13.49
CA THR A 77 -30.51 -0.65 -13.44
C THR A 77 -30.58 -1.94 -12.64
N ILE A 78 -31.63 -2.09 -11.86
CA ILE A 78 -31.84 -3.24 -10.97
C ILE A 78 -32.76 -4.26 -11.66
N GLY A 79 -32.34 -5.52 -11.64
CA GLY A 79 -33.13 -6.64 -12.15
C GLY A 79 -34.24 -7.10 -11.19
N PRO A 80 -35.07 -8.04 -11.63
CA PRO A 80 -36.16 -8.59 -10.81
C PRO A 80 -35.68 -9.31 -9.55
N ASP A 81 -34.42 -9.77 -9.54
CA ASP A 81 -33.77 -10.44 -8.41
C ASP A 81 -33.14 -9.47 -7.40
N GLY A 82 -33.31 -8.16 -7.62
CA GLY A 82 -32.71 -7.12 -6.78
C GLY A 82 -31.22 -6.84 -7.05
N MET A 83 -30.60 -7.57 -7.99
CA MET A 83 -29.20 -7.36 -8.36
C MET A 83 -29.07 -6.35 -9.51
N VAL A 84 -27.86 -5.82 -9.70
CA VAL A 84 -27.56 -4.95 -10.84
C VAL A 84 -27.69 -5.76 -12.13
N ALA A 85 -28.60 -5.37 -13.01
CA ALA A 85 -28.80 -5.98 -14.32
C ALA A 85 -27.98 -5.29 -15.42
N ARG A 86 -27.78 -3.98 -15.29
CA ARG A 86 -26.89 -3.18 -16.16
C ARG A 86 -26.13 -2.17 -15.32
N TYR A 87 -24.90 -1.91 -15.72
CA TYR A 87 -24.04 -0.90 -15.10
C TYR A 87 -23.20 -0.21 -16.16
N THR A 88 -22.99 1.08 -15.99
CA THR A 88 -22.04 1.87 -16.78
C THR A 88 -21.30 2.82 -15.87
N ALA A 89 -20.01 3.03 -16.13
CA ALA A 89 -19.21 4.10 -15.54
C ALA A 89 -18.48 4.85 -16.64
N ARG A 90 -18.38 6.18 -16.51
CA ARG A 90 -17.70 7.07 -17.48
C ARG A 90 -16.98 8.17 -16.73
N GLY A 91 -15.96 8.70 -17.37
CA GLY A 91 -15.24 9.86 -16.83
C GLY A 91 -13.74 9.75 -16.93
N VAL A 92 -13.05 10.32 -15.95
CA VAL A 92 -11.59 10.32 -15.90
C VAL A 92 -11.07 9.99 -14.51
N SER A 93 -9.89 9.39 -14.47
CA SER A 93 -9.09 9.14 -13.26
C SER A 93 -7.63 9.50 -13.54
N PRO A 94 -6.73 9.45 -12.56
CA PRO A 94 -5.29 9.61 -12.79
C PRO A 94 -4.69 8.60 -13.80
N GLN A 95 -5.33 7.44 -13.98
CA GLN A 95 -4.93 6.40 -14.93
C GLN A 95 -5.49 6.64 -16.34
N GLY A 96 -6.26 7.69 -16.52
CA GLY A 96 -6.88 8.07 -17.81
C GLY A 96 -8.38 7.93 -17.83
N ASP A 97 -8.92 7.73 -19.02
CA ASP A 97 -10.35 7.63 -19.24
C ASP A 97 -10.95 6.40 -18.58
N ILE A 98 -12.11 6.60 -17.95
CA ILE A 98 -12.93 5.52 -17.39
C ILE A 98 -14.02 5.21 -18.42
N GLY A 99 -14.11 3.93 -18.80
CA GLY A 99 -15.18 3.38 -19.60
C GLY A 99 -15.46 1.96 -19.15
N GLU A 100 -16.60 1.74 -18.48
CA GLU A 100 -16.97 0.41 -18.02
C GLU A 100 -18.44 0.13 -18.28
N THR A 101 -18.72 -1.09 -18.73
CA THR A 101 -20.09 -1.57 -18.98
C THR A 101 -20.25 -2.99 -18.44
N PHE A 102 -21.43 -3.25 -17.90
CA PHE A 102 -21.85 -4.58 -17.49
C PHE A 102 -23.34 -4.79 -17.86
N ALA A 103 -23.69 -6.00 -18.30
CA ALA A 103 -25.07 -6.36 -18.55
C ALA A 103 -25.33 -7.86 -18.31
N ILE A 104 -26.54 -8.17 -17.84
CA ILE A 104 -27.07 -9.54 -17.78
C ILE A 104 -28.12 -9.67 -18.88
N SER A 105 -27.99 -10.70 -19.73
CA SER A 105 -28.92 -11.03 -20.77
C SER A 105 -28.91 -12.53 -21.07
N GLY A 106 -30.08 -13.16 -21.20
CA GLY A 106 -30.18 -14.56 -21.58
C GLY A 106 -29.48 -15.54 -20.62
N GLY A 107 -29.39 -15.22 -19.32
CA GLY A 107 -28.67 -16.05 -18.34
C GLY A 107 -27.13 -15.94 -18.41
N LYS A 108 -26.64 -14.91 -19.05
CA LYS A 108 -25.20 -14.61 -19.17
C LYS A 108 -24.93 -13.19 -18.69
N ALA A 109 -23.88 -13.01 -17.91
CA ALA A 109 -23.31 -11.72 -17.54
C ALA A 109 -22.13 -11.40 -18.43
N GLU A 110 -22.04 -10.18 -18.92
CA GLU A 110 -20.94 -9.70 -19.77
C GLU A 110 -20.44 -8.35 -19.25
N TRP A 111 -19.13 -8.13 -19.32
CA TRP A 111 -18.51 -6.86 -18.91
C TRP A 111 -17.37 -6.47 -19.82
N THR A 112 -17.14 -5.17 -19.88
CA THR A 112 -15.98 -4.56 -20.54
C THR A 112 -15.56 -3.36 -19.72
N SER A 113 -14.27 -3.25 -19.42
CA SER A 113 -13.66 -2.13 -18.70
C SER A 113 -12.35 -1.72 -19.39
N GLN A 114 -11.68 -0.70 -18.87
CA GLN A 114 -10.37 -0.28 -19.34
C GLN A 114 -9.25 -1.29 -19.04
N ILE A 115 -9.47 -2.25 -18.13
CA ILE A 115 -8.45 -3.23 -17.71
C ILE A 115 -8.74 -4.67 -18.12
N ASP A 116 -9.99 -4.99 -18.42
CA ASP A 116 -10.42 -6.33 -18.83
C ASP A 116 -11.74 -6.33 -19.57
N SER A 117 -12.04 -7.49 -20.16
CA SER A 117 -13.39 -7.84 -20.62
C SER A 117 -13.64 -9.32 -20.38
N GLY A 118 -14.90 -9.69 -20.22
CA GLY A 118 -15.24 -11.09 -19.98
C GLY A 118 -16.72 -11.38 -19.95
N SER A 119 -17.02 -12.64 -19.71
CA SER A 119 -18.37 -13.12 -19.52
C SER A 119 -18.42 -14.33 -18.59
N ALA A 120 -19.57 -14.49 -17.89
CA ALA A 120 -19.83 -15.63 -17.02
C ALA A 120 -21.30 -16.06 -17.12
N PRO A 121 -21.63 -17.34 -16.89
CA PRO A 121 -23.01 -17.75 -16.69
C PRO A 121 -23.60 -17.04 -15.47
N TYR A 122 -24.81 -16.49 -15.62
CA TYR A 122 -25.59 -15.95 -14.52
C TYR A 122 -26.62 -16.97 -14.05
N ARG A 123 -26.32 -17.73 -12.99
CA ARG A 123 -27.13 -18.84 -12.50
C ARG A 123 -27.74 -18.61 -11.13
N GLU A 124 -27.17 -17.69 -10.37
CA GLU A 124 -27.61 -17.24 -9.04
C GLU A 124 -27.46 -15.72 -8.92
N PRO A 125 -28.20 -15.06 -8.01
CA PRO A 125 -28.00 -13.65 -7.74
C PRO A 125 -26.53 -13.34 -7.42
N ALA A 126 -25.92 -12.41 -8.17
CA ALA A 126 -24.54 -12.02 -8.01
C ALA A 126 -24.37 -10.52 -8.22
N ILE A 127 -23.49 -9.91 -7.43
CA ILE A 127 -23.15 -8.48 -7.51
C ILE A 127 -21.99 -8.29 -8.48
N TYR A 128 -22.18 -7.43 -9.48
CA TYR A 128 -21.06 -6.98 -10.28
C TYR A 128 -20.18 -6.01 -9.48
N TYR A 129 -18.91 -6.35 -9.33
CA TYR A 129 -17.92 -5.50 -8.68
C TYR A 129 -17.05 -4.83 -9.76
N PRO A 130 -17.15 -3.49 -9.96
CA PRO A 130 -16.46 -2.79 -11.05
C PRO A 130 -14.94 -2.82 -10.92
N ALA A 131 -14.24 -2.58 -12.03
CA ALA A 131 -12.79 -2.44 -12.08
C ALA A 131 -12.29 -1.19 -11.31
N GLY A 132 -13.09 -0.11 -11.37
CA GLY A 132 -12.87 1.12 -10.61
C GLY A 132 -14.10 1.43 -9.76
N PRO A 133 -14.20 0.85 -8.54
CA PRO A 133 -15.39 1.02 -7.71
C PRO A 133 -15.60 2.50 -7.35
N GLY A 134 -16.78 3.01 -7.64
CA GLY A 134 -17.24 4.34 -7.25
C GLY A 134 -18.16 4.32 -6.03
N SER A 135 -18.80 5.46 -5.72
CA SER A 135 -19.70 5.60 -4.58
C SER A 135 -20.91 4.67 -4.69
N LEU A 136 -21.53 4.59 -5.87
CA LEU A 136 -22.67 3.71 -6.14
C LEU A 136 -22.34 2.22 -5.91
N THR A 137 -21.12 1.82 -6.11
CA THR A 137 -20.67 0.44 -5.88
C THR A 137 -20.80 0.04 -4.40
N PHE A 138 -20.33 0.88 -3.48
CA PHE A 138 -20.42 0.59 -2.04
C PHE A 138 -21.85 0.68 -1.53
N GLU A 139 -22.63 1.66 -1.96
CA GLU A 139 -24.04 1.75 -1.65
C GLU A 139 -24.78 0.45 -2.01
N ARG A 140 -24.62 0.01 -3.26
CA ARG A 140 -25.26 -1.20 -3.77
C ARG A 140 -24.79 -2.45 -3.03
N LEU A 141 -23.50 -2.58 -2.82
CA LEU A 141 -22.92 -3.73 -2.15
C LEU A 141 -23.48 -3.89 -0.72
N VAL A 142 -23.56 -2.80 0.04
CA VAL A 142 -24.09 -2.80 1.40
C VAL A 142 -25.56 -3.18 1.40
N GLU A 143 -26.39 -2.52 0.60
CA GLU A 143 -27.83 -2.79 0.53
C GLU A 143 -28.14 -4.23 0.12
N GLN A 144 -27.46 -4.73 -0.91
CA GLN A 144 -27.65 -6.08 -1.42
C GLN A 144 -27.16 -7.15 -0.44
N LEU A 145 -26.05 -6.91 0.25
CA LEU A 145 -25.53 -7.81 1.27
C LEU A 145 -26.45 -7.85 2.52
N ILE A 146 -27.01 -6.72 2.94
CA ILE A 146 -27.97 -6.69 4.06
C ILE A 146 -29.24 -7.47 3.71
N ALA A 147 -29.72 -7.34 2.48
CA ALA A 147 -30.93 -8.04 2.01
C ALA A 147 -30.72 -9.54 1.75
N ALA A 148 -29.47 -9.96 1.52
CA ALA A 148 -29.17 -11.34 1.14
C ALA A 148 -29.23 -12.32 2.32
N PRO A 149 -29.65 -13.58 2.08
CA PRO A 149 -29.61 -14.64 3.10
C PRO A 149 -28.18 -14.83 3.66
N GLY A 150 -28.03 -14.78 4.98
CA GLY A 150 -26.74 -14.92 5.65
C GLY A 150 -25.75 -13.79 5.35
N HIS A 151 -26.24 -12.67 4.82
CA HIS A 151 -25.45 -11.48 4.44
C HIS A 151 -24.27 -11.82 3.51
N SER A 152 -24.48 -12.72 2.55
CA SER A 152 -23.43 -13.18 1.65
C SER A 152 -23.95 -13.34 0.22
N VAL A 153 -23.23 -12.79 -0.77
CA VAL A 153 -23.61 -12.79 -2.19
C VAL A 153 -22.39 -13.13 -3.05
N ALA A 154 -22.61 -13.88 -4.12
CA ALA A 154 -21.58 -14.11 -5.15
C ALA A 154 -21.20 -12.79 -5.82
N LEU A 155 -19.94 -12.70 -6.26
CA LEU A 155 -19.43 -11.55 -7.01
C LEU A 155 -19.15 -11.92 -8.45
N LEU A 156 -19.29 -10.96 -9.35
CA LEU A 156 -18.79 -11.01 -10.72
C LEU A 156 -17.66 -9.97 -10.88
N PRO A 157 -16.56 -10.34 -11.54
CA PRO A 157 -16.35 -11.60 -12.29
C PRO A 157 -16.11 -12.85 -11.45
N GLY A 158 -15.92 -12.77 -10.13
CA GLY A 158 -15.69 -13.92 -9.28
C GLY A 158 -15.58 -13.60 -7.80
N GLY A 159 -15.62 -14.63 -6.96
CA GLY A 159 -15.54 -14.51 -5.51
C GLY A 159 -16.91 -14.41 -4.83
N ARG A 160 -16.90 -14.04 -3.56
CA ARG A 160 -18.09 -13.89 -2.74
C ARG A 160 -17.86 -12.83 -1.66
N ALA A 161 -18.71 -11.84 -1.58
CA ALA A 161 -18.71 -10.87 -0.50
C ALA A 161 -19.55 -11.34 0.68
N LYS A 162 -19.16 -10.94 1.89
CA LYS A 162 -19.89 -11.17 3.13
C LYS A 162 -19.86 -9.91 3.98
N LEU A 163 -20.99 -9.65 4.67
CA LEU A 163 -21.15 -8.55 5.59
C LEU A 163 -21.22 -9.07 7.03
N GLU A 164 -20.39 -8.53 7.91
CA GLU A 164 -20.36 -8.91 9.33
C GLU A 164 -20.62 -7.67 10.20
N PRO A 165 -21.57 -7.71 11.18
CA PRO A 165 -21.82 -6.57 12.05
C PRO A 165 -20.59 -6.31 12.95
N LEU A 166 -20.27 -5.02 13.17
CA LEU A 166 -19.18 -4.55 14.02
C LEU A 166 -19.73 -3.92 15.31
N THR A 167 -20.41 -2.77 15.16
CA THR A 167 -20.88 -1.96 16.28
C THR A 167 -22.05 -1.07 15.87
N LYS A 168 -22.61 -0.30 16.82
CA LYS A 168 -23.67 0.66 16.57
C LYS A 168 -23.25 2.05 17.05
N ALA A 169 -23.79 3.07 16.41
CA ALA A 169 -23.62 4.46 16.81
C ALA A 169 -24.90 5.26 16.56
N ARG A 170 -25.00 6.41 17.22
CA ARG A 170 -26.04 7.38 16.95
C ARG A 170 -25.38 8.73 16.60
N VAL A 171 -25.79 9.33 15.51
CA VAL A 171 -25.28 10.62 15.02
C VAL A 171 -26.42 11.62 14.83
N GLY A 172 -26.08 12.91 14.84
CA GLY A 172 -27.06 13.98 14.71
C GLY A 172 -27.95 14.13 15.95
N THR A 173 -28.82 15.15 15.93
CA THR A 173 -29.75 15.48 17.02
C THR A 173 -31.14 15.79 16.47
N GLY A 174 -32.17 15.69 17.31
CA GLY A 174 -33.54 16.00 16.91
C GLY A 174 -34.01 15.21 15.69
N ALA A 175 -34.58 15.87 14.69
CA ALA A 175 -35.04 15.26 13.44
C ALA A 175 -33.93 14.72 12.54
N ALA A 176 -32.70 15.23 12.71
CA ALA A 176 -31.51 14.74 12.01
C ALA A 176 -30.84 13.54 12.70
N ALA A 177 -31.35 13.08 13.84
CA ALA A 177 -30.78 11.91 14.51
C ALA A 177 -30.90 10.65 13.66
N ARG A 178 -29.82 9.87 13.56
CA ARG A 178 -29.76 8.60 12.86
C ARG A 178 -29.10 7.53 13.76
N ASN A 179 -29.76 6.37 13.86
CA ASN A 179 -29.12 5.19 14.43
C ASN A 179 -28.43 4.45 13.29
N LEU A 180 -27.20 4.08 13.52
CA LEU A 180 -26.32 3.46 12.53
C LEU A 180 -25.77 2.14 13.03
N VAL A 181 -25.51 1.24 12.08
CA VAL A 181 -24.79 -0.02 12.30
C VAL A 181 -23.55 0.00 11.45
N ALA A 182 -22.39 -0.24 12.07
CA ALA A 182 -21.16 -0.50 11.34
C ALA A 182 -21.10 -1.98 10.94
N TYR A 183 -20.62 -2.23 9.74
CA TYR A 183 -20.34 -3.56 9.21
C TYR A 183 -18.93 -3.64 8.66
N ALA A 184 -18.37 -4.85 8.64
CA ALA A 184 -17.16 -5.19 7.90
C ALA A 184 -17.52 -5.98 6.65
N ILE A 185 -17.15 -5.51 5.47
CA ILE A 185 -17.27 -6.25 4.21
C ILE A 185 -15.99 -7.06 4.03
N THR A 186 -16.12 -8.38 3.79
CA THR A 186 -15.02 -9.30 3.52
C THR A 186 -15.18 -9.98 2.17
N GLY A 187 -14.10 -10.55 1.61
CA GLY A 187 -14.12 -11.29 0.34
C GLY A 187 -13.93 -10.42 -0.91
N ILE A 188 -13.76 -9.11 -0.77
CA ILE A 188 -13.44 -8.18 -1.86
C ILE A 188 -11.94 -7.84 -1.83
N SER A 189 -11.40 -7.69 -0.65
CA SER A 189 -10.03 -7.35 -0.36
C SER A 189 -9.47 -8.32 0.68
N ASN A 190 -8.13 -8.39 0.80
CA ASN A 190 -7.47 -9.12 1.90
C ASN A 190 -7.78 -8.51 3.27
N ASN A 191 -8.16 -7.24 3.33
CA ASN A 191 -8.61 -6.59 4.55
C ASN A 191 -10.13 -6.46 4.54
N SER A 192 -10.71 -6.40 5.72
CA SER A 192 -12.12 -6.04 5.83
C SER A 192 -12.32 -4.56 5.54
N ILE A 193 -13.39 -4.22 4.81
CA ILE A 193 -13.76 -2.85 4.50
C ILE A 193 -14.90 -2.43 5.42
N PRO A 194 -14.66 -1.53 6.38
CA PRO A 194 -15.74 -1.06 7.26
C PRO A 194 -16.64 -0.05 6.56
N VAL A 195 -17.94 -0.19 6.80
CA VAL A 195 -18.98 0.72 6.27
C VAL A 195 -20.06 0.95 7.31
N TRP A 196 -20.72 2.09 7.25
CA TRP A 196 -21.85 2.44 8.10
C TRP A 196 -23.16 2.45 7.30
N ALA A 197 -24.20 1.82 7.86
CA ALA A 197 -25.55 1.81 7.30
C ALA A 197 -26.57 2.26 8.34
N THR A 198 -27.69 2.77 7.89
CA THR A 198 -28.87 3.03 8.73
C THR A 198 -29.53 1.71 9.16
N GLU A 199 -30.37 1.76 10.20
CA GLU A 199 -31.06 0.56 10.69
C GLU A 199 -32.02 -0.07 9.67
N ASP A 200 -32.51 0.71 8.70
CA ASP A 200 -33.29 0.22 7.56
C ASP A 200 -32.44 -0.29 6.39
N GLY A 201 -31.12 -0.40 6.58
CA GLY A 201 -30.20 -1.07 5.67
C GLY A 201 -29.68 -0.21 4.52
N LYS A 202 -29.82 1.13 4.59
CA LYS A 202 -29.28 2.03 3.59
C LYS A 202 -27.83 2.39 3.92
N PHE A 203 -26.98 2.46 2.89
CA PHE A 203 -25.63 3.00 3.06
C PHE A 203 -25.70 4.41 3.67
N PHE A 204 -24.83 4.66 4.65
CA PHE A 204 -24.73 5.98 5.27
C PHE A 204 -23.36 6.61 5.06
N ALA A 205 -22.27 5.91 5.40
CA ALA A 205 -20.92 6.45 5.31
C ALA A 205 -19.87 5.35 5.17
N SER A 206 -18.75 5.73 4.60
CA SER A 206 -17.46 5.02 4.73
C SER A 206 -16.50 5.98 5.41
N VAL A 207 -15.87 5.56 6.51
CA VAL A 207 -14.94 6.40 7.26
C VAL A 207 -13.54 5.76 7.34
N GLY A 208 -12.50 6.60 7.22
CA GLY A 208 -11.09 6.20 7.21
C GLY A 208 -10.21 7.26 6.59
N PHE A 209 -9.13 6.83 5.93
CA PHE A 209 -8.15 7.70 5.27
C PHE A 209 -8.77 8.76 4.33
N LEU A 210 -9.77 8.35 3.54
CA LEU A 210 -10.73 9.22 2.87
C LEU A 210 -12.12 8.77 3.29
N SER A 211 -12.88 9.68 3.86
CA SER A 211 -14.25 9.44 4.32
C SER A 211 -15.25 9.98 3.33
N THR A 212 -16.32 9.21 3.07
CA THR A 212 -17.51 9.66 2.34
C THR A 212 -18.66 9.73 3.33
N ILE A 213 -19.17 10.93 3.61
CA ILE A 213 -20.16 11.21 4.65
C ILE A 213 -21.27 12.09 4.10
N PRO A 214 -22.57 11.84 4.44
CA PRO A 214 -23.65 12.71 4.01
C PRO A 214 -23.44 14.16 4.47
N VAL A 215 -23.76 15.11 3.59
CA VAL A 215 -23.72 16.55 3.90
C VAL A 215 -24.55 16.84 5.17
N GLY A 216 -23.95 17.58 6.11
CA GLY A 216 -24.53 17.90 7.41
C GLY A 216 -24.23 16.91 8.53
N TYR A 217 -23.43 15.86 8.25
CA TYR A 217 -22.94 14.90 9.26
C TYR A 217 -21.41 14.84 9.32
N GLU A 218 -20.71 15.81 8.77
CA GLU A 218 -19.23 15.85 8.71
C GLU A 218 -18.60 15.74 10.10
N ASP A 219 -19.19 16.40 11.09
CA ASP A 219 -18.73 16.39 12.48
C ASP A 219 -18.85 15.01 13.16
N ALA A 220 -19.60 14.08 12.56
CA ALA A 220 -19.72 12.71 13.07
C ALA A 220 -18.52 11.82 12.71
N GLN A 221 -17.71 12.20 11.72
CA GLN A 221 -16.61 11.37 11.20
C GLN A 221 -15.66 10.89 12.30
N PRO A 222 -15.12 11.70 13.21
CA PRO A 222 -14.18 11.21 14.22
C PRO A 222 -14.81 10.21 15.21
N ALA A 223 -16.11 10.39 15.54
CA ALA A 223 -16.81 9.49 16.44
C ALA A 223 -17.11 8.13 15.77
N LEU A 224 -17.49 8.13 14.51
CA LEU A 224 -17.74 6.91 13.72
C LEU A 224 -16.43 6.13 13.50
N GLU A 225 -15.35 6.82 13.13
CA GLU A 225 -14.03 6.20 12.96
C GLU A 225 -13.54 5.56 14.27
N LYS A 226 -13.62 6.29 15.38
CA LYS A 226 -13.26 5.76 16.70
C LYS A 226 -14.05 4.50 17.07
N ALA A 227 -15.37 4.54 16.93
CA ALA A 227 -16.24 3.38 17.26
C ALA A 227 -15.94 2.16 16.38
N GLN A 228 -15.68 2.38 15.09
CA GLN A 228 -15.26 1.36 14.14
C GLN A 228 -13.93 0.73 14.50
N ASP A 229 -12.90 1.56 14.78
CA ASP A 229 -11.56 1.11 15.12
C ASP A 229 -11.55 0.35 16.45
N GLU A 230 -12.32 0.78 17.45
CA GLU A 230 -12.48 0.06 18.72
C GLU A 230 -13.11 -1.32 18.50
N ALA A 231 -14.12 -1.43 17.64
CA ALA A 231 -14.77 -2.71 17.33
C ALA A 231 -13.85 -3.67 16.55
N LEU A 232 -13.05 -3.16 15.63
CA LEU A 232 -12.03 -3.94 14.91
C LEU A 232 -10.92 -4.37 15.87
N ALA A 233 -10.44 -3.46 16.72
CA ALA A 233 -9.40 -3.75 17.71
C ALA A 233 -9.83 -4.83 18.71
N ALA A 234 -11.11 -4.91 19.07
CA ALA A 234 -11.64 -5.93 19.97
C ALA A 234 -11.54 -7.37 19.41
N ARG A 235 -11.37 -7.53 18.07
CA ARG A 235 -11.18 -8.84 17.41
C ARG A 235 -9.73 -9.32 17.43
N SER A 236 -8.77 -8.40 17.53
CA SER A 236 -7.34 -8.66 17.39
C SER A 236 -6.76 -9.64 18.42
N PRO A 237 -7.15 -9.61 19.74
CA PRO A 237 -6.58 -10.53 20.73
C PRO A 237 -6.83 -12.02 20.46
N ALA A 238 -7.97 -12.36 19.87
CA ALA A 238 -8.26 -13.75 19.52
C ALA A 238 -7.32 -14.28 18.42
N LEU A 239 -7.05 -13.45 17.43
CA LEU A 239 -6.10 -13.75 16.35
C LEU A 239 -4.67 -13.81 16.90
N ALA A 240 -4.25 -12.85 17.72
CA ALA A 240 -2.93 -12.83 18.32
C ALA A 240 -2.65 -14.10 19.15
N ARG A 241 -3.57 -14.51 20.02
CA ARG A 241 -3.44 -15.76 20.81
C ARG A 241 -3.34 -17.04 19.97
N ARG A 242 -3.86 -17.03 18.76
CA ARG A 242 -3.74 -18.18 17.85
C ARG A 242 -2.30 -18.39 17.40
N PHE A 243 -1.55 -17.34 17.15
CA PHE A 243 -0.24 -17.36 16.52
C PHE A 243 0.92 -17.08 17.47
N LEU A 244 0.75 -16.20 18.46
CA LEU A 244 1.81 -15.83 19.40
C LEU A 244 1.95 -16.88 20.50
N LYS A 245 2.63 -17.99 20.15
CA LYS A 245 2.89 -19.10 21.05
C LYS A 245 4.38 -19.39 21.11
N ALA A 246 4.96 -19.31 22.29
CA ALA A 246 6.34 -19.70 22.50
C ALA A 246 6.51 -21.21 22.29
N PRO A 247 7.61 -21.67 21.66
CA PRO A 247 7.98 -23.08 21.63
C PRO A 247 8.22 -23.63 23.04
N ASP A 248 7.95 -24.93 23.25
CA ASP A 248 8.15 -25.59 24.55
C ASP A 248 9.64 -25.76 24.93
N GLY A 249 10.58 -25.40 24.05
CA GLY A 249 12.03 -25.50 24.26
C GLY A 249 12.81 -24.86 23.12
N PRO A 250 14.13 -25.10 23.07
CA PRO A 250 14.96 -24.57 22.00
C PRO A 250 14.50 -25.06 20.62
N VAL A 251 14.71 -24.22 19.59
CA VAL A 251 14.45 -24.56 18.18
C VAL A 251 15.77 -24.49 17.42
N ALA A 252 16.05 -25.48 16.60
CA ALA A 252 17.25 -25.49 15.76
C ALA A 252 16.90 -25.69 14.27
N PHE A 253 17.29 -24.73 13.45
CA PHE A 253 17.28 -24.84 12.00
C PHE A 253 18.60 -25.50 11.58
N THR A 254 18.54 -26.73 11.04
CA THR A 254 19.71 -27.54 10.76
C THR A 254 19.97 -27.65 9.27
N ASP A 255 21.24 -27.64 8.89
CA ASP A 255 21.70 -27.81 7.49
C ASP A 255 21.03 -26.84 6.51
N VAL A 256 20.91 -25.57 6.92
CA VAL A 256 20.25 -24.51 6.15
C VAL A 256 21.27 -23.58 5.51
N ARG A 257 20.98 -23.05 4.30
CA ARG A 257 21.66 -21.83 3.86
C ARG A 257 21.20 -20.69 4.74
N ALA A 258 22.10 -19.88 5.31
CA ALA A 258 21.75 -18.79 6.19
C ALA A 258 22.35 -17.46 5.70
N PHE A 259 21.58 -16.37 5.75
CA PHE A 259 22.10 -15.01 5.52
C PHE A 259 22.67 -14.49 6.82
N VAL A 260 23.97 -14.70 7.01
CA VAL A 260 24.68 -14.41 8.25
C VAL A 260 25.30 -13.01 8.26
N ASP A 261 25.43 -12.43 9.44
CA ASP A 261 26.05 -11.13 9.71
C ASP A 261 25.44 -9.95 8.90
N GLY A 262 24.29 -10.17 8.24
CA GLY A 262 23.64 -9.15 7.40
C GLY A 262 24.37 -8.81 6.11
N SER A 263 25.26 -9.70 5.62
CA SER A 263 26.10 -9.39 4.46
C SER A 263 26.33 -10.55 3.47
N ARG A 264 26.17 -11.80 3.89
CA ARG A 264 26.52 -12.95 3.03
C ARG A 264 25.66 -14.18 3.31
N PHE A 265 25.48 -15.00 2.30
CA PHE A 265 24.91 -16.34 2.41
C PHE A 265 26.01 -17.35 2.77
N ALA A 266 25.72 -18.24 3.73
CA ALA A 266 26.59 -19.33 4.14
C ALA A 266 25.81 -20.66 4.07
N GLU A 267 26.40 -21.67 3.42
CA GLU A 267 25.81 -22.99 3.24
C GLU A 267 25.95 -23.86 4.49
N GLY A 268 25.05 -24.83 4.67
CA GLY A 268 25.15 -25.89 5.66
C GLY A 268 25.29 -25.37 7.08
N GLN A 269 24.51 -24.39 7.47
CA GLN A 269 24.53 -23.80 8.80
C GLN A 269 23.51 -24.44 9.73
N THR A 270 23.82 -24.45 11.03
CA THR A 270 22.85 -24.67 12.10
C THR A 270 22.66 -23.36 12.86
N VAL A 271 21.40 -22.95 13.03
CA VAL A 271 21.02 -21.79 13.83
C VAL A 271 20.13 -22.26 14.96
N VAL A 272 20.57 -22.02 16.21
CA VAL A 272 19.84 -22.43 17.42
C VAL A 272 19.22 -21.20 18.10
N VAL A 273 17.95 -21.32 18.41
CA VAL A 273 17.16 -20.30 19.14
C VAL A 273 16.72 -20.88 20.48
N ASP A 274 16.92 -20.13 21.55
CA ASP A 274 16.36 -20.40 22.87
C ASP A 274 15.84 -19.13 23.50
N LYS A 275 14.65 -19.19 24.12
CA LYS A 275 14.00 -18.07 24.81
C LYS A 275 13.95 -16.78 23.97
N GLY A 276 13.62 -16.92 22.68
CA GLY A 276 13.48 -15.80 21.77
C GLY A 276 14.80 -15.17 21.28
N ARG A 277 15.96 -15.78 21.61
CA ARG A 277 17.28 -15.30 21.19
C ARG A 277 18.03 -16.34 20.37
N ILE A 278 18.82 -15.88 19.42
CA ILE A 278 19.78 -16.71 18.69
C ILE A 278 20.94 -17.02 19.64
N VAL A 279 21.14 -18.30 20.00
CA VAL A 279 22.17 -18.72 20.95
C VAL A 279 23.36 -19.39 20.31
N ALA A 280 23.20 -19.90 19.08
CA ALA A 280 24.32 -20.45 18.30
C ALA A 280 24.08 -20.28 16.79
N VAL A 281 25.14 -20.01 16.06
CA VAL A 281 25.20 -19.95 14.57
C VAL A 281 26.54 -20.54 14.14
N GLY A 282 26.56 -21.52 13.27
CA GLY A 282 27.80 -22.11 12.75
C GLY A 282 27.57 -23.29 11.82
N PRO A 283 28.67 -23.87 11.27
CA PRO A 283 28.57 -25.01 10.37
C PRO A 283 27.81 -26.18 11.02
N ALA A 284 26.90 -26.82 10.31
CA ALA A 284 26.11 -27.95 10.80
C ALA A 284 26.96 -29.13 11.32
N ALA A 285 28.14 -29.32 10.74
CA ALA A 285 29.06 -30.36 11.17
C ALA A 285 29.62 -30.15 12.60
N THR A 286 29.62 -28.93 13.12
CA THR A 286 30.25 -28.58 14.43
C THR A 286 29.29 -27.91 15.41
N THR A 287 28.12 -27.47 14.95
CA THR A 287 27.12 -26.77 15.79
C THR A 287 26.00 -27.74 16.16
N ASN A 288 26.11 -28.33 17.35
CA ASN A 288 25.13 -29.32 17.81
C ASN A 288 23.93 -28.64 18.49
N PRO A 289 22.70 -28.94 18.08
CA PRO A 289 21.51 -28.52 18.82
C PRO A 289 21.51 -29.07 20.26
N PRO A 290 21.01 -28.33 21.26
CA PRO A 290 20.88 -28.85 22.61
C PRO A 290 19.88 -30.01 22.66
N ALA A 291 20.03 -30.88 23.68
CA ALA A 291 19.09 -31.99 23.90
C ALA A 291 17.65 -31.46 24.10
N GLY A 292 16.69 -32.11 23.44
CA GLY A 292 15.29 -31.71 23.48
C GLY A 292 14.91 -30.53 22.56
N ALA A 293 15.86 -30.03 21.75
CA ALA A 293 15.53 -29.00 20.78
C ALA A 293 14.58 -29.54 19.69
N ARG A 294 13.61 -28.71 19.30
CA ARG A 294 12.80 -28.95 18.08
C ARG A 294 13.66 -28.72 16.86
N LEU A 295 13.93 -29.79 16.11
CA LEU A 295 14.73 -29.72 14.88
C LEU A 295 13.85 -29.36 13.68
N ILE A 296 14.30 -28.41 12.90
CA ILE A 296 13.71 -28.00 11.62
C ILE A 296 14.75 -28.25 10.53
N ASP A 297 14.43 -29.19 9.62
CA ASP A 297 15.29 -29.53 8.48
C ASP A 297 15.33 -28.37 7.48
N GLY A 298 16.51 -27.80 7.31
CA GLY A 298 16.77 -26.66 6.43
C GLY A 298 17.36 -27.02 5.07
N ARG A 299 17.55 -28.31 4.74
CA ARG A 299 18.14 -28.73 3.48
C ARG A 299 17.31 -28.24 2.29
N GLY A 300 17.98 -27.57 1.34
CA GLY A 300 17.35 -26.95 0.18
C GLY A 300 16.54 -25.67 0.49
N LYS A 301 16.68 -25.13 1.72
CA LYS A 301 15.99 -23.92 2.16
C LYS A 301 16.97 -22.86 2.59
N THR A 302 16.51 -21.62 2.64
CA THR A 302 17.29 -20.50 3.10
C THR A 302 16.66 -19.87 4.35
N LEU A 303 17.47 -19.62 5.38
CA LEU A 303 17.09 -18.86 6.57
C LEU A 303 17.62 -17.44 6.43
N VAL A 304 16.72 -16.48 6.50
CA VAL A 304 17.07 -15.05 6.46
C VAL A 304 16.58 -14.36 7.73
N PRO A 305 17.14 -13.19 8.11
CA PRO A 305 16.53 -12.35 9.13
C PRO A 305 15.11 -11.97 8.71
N GLY A 306 14.25 -11.67 9.67
CA GLY A 306 12.95 -11.08 9.37
C GLY A 306 13.08 -9.86 8.49
N LEU A 307 12.25 -9.80 7.44
CA LEU A 307 12.28 -8.72 6.46
C LEU A 307 11.71 -7.43 7.05
N TRP A 308 12.22 -6.32 6.56
CA TRP A 308 11.74 -4.97 6.85
C TRP A 308 11.09 -4.36 5.61
N ASP A 309 9.89 -3.84 5.77
CA ASP A 309 9.36 -2.85 4.84
C ASP A 309 9.61 -1.46 5.42
N SER A 310 10.52 -0.71 4.79
CA SER A 310 10.99 0.57 5.33
C SER A 310 10.07 1.74 5.04
N HIS A 311 9.02 1.54 4.25
CA HIS A 311 8.03 2.55 3.91
C HIS A 311 6.65 1.92 3.74
N MET A 312 5.93 1.78 4.83
CA MET A 312 4.63 1.14 4.86
C MET A 312 3.68 1.84 5.83
N HIS A 313 2.51 2.22 5.38
CA HIS A 313 1.47 2.83 6.23
C HIS A 313 0.64 1.75 6.93
N PHE A 314 1.01 1.39 8.17
CA PHE A 314 0.34 0.33 8.95
C PHE A 314 -0.96 0.86 9.58
N GLY A 315 -2.02 0.91 8.79
CA GLY A 315 -3.31 1.51 9.14
C GLY A 315 -4.41 0.54 9.62
N ASP A 316 -4.22 -0.79 9.50
CA ASP A 316 -5.27 -1.78 9.78
C ASP A 316 -4.72 -2.98 10.56
N ASP A 317 -5.44 -3.38 11.62
CA ASP A 317 -5.09 -4.52 12.46
C ASP A 317 -5.11 -5.86 11.71
N SER A 318 -5.92 -5.99 10.67
CA SER A 318 -6.07 -7.23 9.90
C SER A 318 -4.91 -7.51 8.93
N THR A 319 -4.04 -6.52 8.66
CA THR A 319 -2.88 -6.70 7.78
C THR A 319 -1.74 -7.51 8.39
N GLY A 320 -1.68 -7.61 9.72
CA GLY A 320 -0.59 -8.28 10.41
C GLY A 320 -0.30 -9.71 9.92
N PRO A 321 -1.27 -10.62 9.83
CA PRO A 321 -1.05 -11.98 9.30
C PRO A 321 -0.53 -12.00 7.88
N MET A 322 -1.02 -11.11 7.00
CA MET A 322 -0.54 -11.00 5.63
C MET A 322 0.94 -10.63 5.60
N LEU A 323 1.34 -9.56 6.29
CA LEU A 323 2.73 -9.10 6.34
C LEU A 323 3.67 -10.18 6.88
N LEU A 324 3.30 -10.80 8.01
CA LEU A 324 4.09 -11.88 8.58
C LEU A 324 4.19 -13.08 7.63
N SER A 325 3.12 -13.41 6.88
CA SER A 325 3.15 -14.48 5.88
C SER A 325 4.11 -14.21 4.72
N LEU A 326 4.41 -12.94 4.45
CA LEU A 326 5.41 -12.49 3.49
C LEU A 326 6.82 -12.40 4.09
N GLY A 327 6.98 -12.75 5.38
CA GLY A 327 8.25 -12.67 6.08
C GLY A 327 8.58 -11.28 6.64
N ILE A 328 7.69 -10.31 6.54
CA ILE A 328 7.87 -8.95 7.04
C ILE A 328 7.62 -8.96 8.55
N THR A 329 8.68 -8.97 9.36
CA THR A 329 8.62 -8.93 10.83
C THR A 329 8.79 -7.55 11.40
N SER A 330 9.25 -6.60 10.59
CA SER A 330 9.42 -5.20 10.98
C SER A 330 8.97 -4.26 9.86
N ALA A 331 8.38 -3.13 10.22
CA ALA A 331 7.95 -2.10 9.30
C ALA A 331 8.33 -0.71 9.84
N ARG A 332 8.70 0.19 8.95
CA ARG A 332 8.73 1.62 9.25
C ARG A 332 7.44 2.24 8.72
N ASP A 333 6.69 2.86 9.62
CA ASP A 333 5.48 3.61 9.28
C ASP A 333 5.84 5.10 9.20
N PRO A 334 6.00 5.65 7.99
CA PRO A 334 6.46 7.01 7.80
C PRO A 334 5.38 8.06 8.10
N GLY A 335 4.17 7.65 8.43
CA GLY A 335 3.11 8.55 8.84
C GLY A 335 1.72 7.94 8.76
N ASN A 336 1.04 8.03 9.88
CA ASN A 336 -0.34 7.60 10.07
C ASN A 336 -0.97 8.49 11.14
N VAL A 337 -2.23 8.25 11.50
CA VAL A 337 -2.84 8.91 12.68
C VAL A 337 -2.06 8.49 13.93
N THR A 338 -1.28 9.42 14.50
CA THR A 338 -0.31 9.16 15.58
C THR A 338 -0.94 8.43 16.76
N ALA A 339 -2.16 8.81 17.17
CA ALA A 339 -2.85 8.17 18.28
C ALA A 339 -3.18 6.69 18.03
N LEU A 340 -3.60 6.34 16.80
CA LEU A 340 -3.90 4.96 16.39
C LEU A 340 -2.62 4.12 16.32
N THR A 341 -1.56 4.67 15.77
CA THR A 341 -0.24 4.00 15.71
C THR A 341 0.28 3.70 17.12
N LYS A 342 0.18 4.65 18.05
CA LYS A 342 0.54 4.45 19.47
C LYS A 342 -0.28 3.34 20.10
N ALA A 343 -1.60 3.36 19.96
CA ALA A 343 -2.50 2.35 20.51
C ALA A 343 -2.21 0.95 19.94
N ARG A 344 -1.91 0.81 18.65
CA ARG A 344 -1.50 -0.46 18.01
C ARG A 344 -0.19 -0.98 18.59
N ARG A 345 0.83 -0.13 18.74
CA ARG A 345 2.11 -0.51 19.36
C ARG A 345 1.94 -0.98 20.80
N GLU A 346 1.10 -0.31 21.59
CA GLU A 346 0.78 -0.71 22.97
C GLU A 346 0.08 -2.08 23.02
N ARG A 347 -0.90 -2.32 22.12
CA ARG A 347 -1.59 -3.62 22.04
C ARG A 347 -0.64 -4.75 21.61
N ARG A 348 0.25 -4.46 20.62
CA ARG A 348 1.28 -5.43 20.23
C ARG A 348 2.19 -5.79 21.41
N ALA A 349 2.67 -4.82 22.16
CA ALA A 349 3.52 -5.04 23.32
C ALA A 349 2.85 -5.90 24.42
N LYS A 350 1.51 -5.86 24.49
CA LYS A 350 0.70 -6.69 25.40
C LYS A 350 0.39 -8.09 24.83
N GLY A 351 0.73 -8.37 23.57
CA GLY A 351 0.34 -9.60 22.88
C GLY A 351 -1.10 -9.63 22.39
N ASP A 352 -1.78 -8.49 22.34
CA ASP A 352 -3.18 -8.35 21.93
C ASP A 352 -3.33 -8.01 20.42
N LEU A 353 -2.24 -7.82 19.72
CA LEU A 353 -2.21 -7.57 18.26
C LEU A 353 -1.11 -8.38 17.59
N LEU A 354 -1.49 -9.17 16.59
CA LEU A 354 -0.56 -9.84 15.70
C LEU A 354 -0.12 -8.88 14.60
N SER A 355 1.08 -8.33 14.71
CA SER A 355 1.65 -7.41 13.72
C SER A 355 3.17 -7.47 13.72
N PRO A 356 3.84 -7.00 12.67
CA PRO A 356 5.27 -6.69 12.71
C PRO A 356 5.62 -5.70 13.83
N HIS A 357 6.90 -5.57 14.13
CA HIS A 357 7.42 -4.43 14.88
C HIS A 357 7.24 -3.15 14.06
N VAL A 358 6.60 -2.11 14.61
CA VAL A 358 6.35 -0.86 13.89
C VAL A 358 7.19 0.28 14.48
N TYR A 359 8.09 0.80 13.67
CA TYR A 359 8.92 1.98 13.95
C TYR A 359 8.29 3.18 13.23
N ALA A 360 7.60 4.04 13.97
CA ALA A 360 6.72 5.04 13.37
C ALA A 360 7.26 6.45 13.46
N SER A 361 6.91 7.26 12.48
CA SER A 361 7.13 8.70 12.43
C SER A 361 5.81 9.47 12.49
N THR A 362 5.81 10.67 13.06
CA THR A 362 4.71 11.61 12.87
C THR A 362 4.89 12.32 11.54
N LEU A 363 3.84 12.33 10.71
CA LEU A 363 3.79 13.10 9.48
C LEU A 363 3.37 14.54 9.81
N ILE A 364 4.22 15.50 9.46
CA ILE A 364 4.01 16.94 9.68
C ILE A 364 3.94 17.63 8.32
N ASP A 365 2.89 18.43 8.08
CA ASP A 365 2.73 19.15 6.83
C ASP A 365 2.23 20.58 7.06
N GLY A 366 2.33 21.42 6.05
CA GLY A 366 1.73 22.76 6.04
C GLY A 366 0.25 22.73 5.65
N LYS A 367 -0.44 23.83 5.88
CA LYS A 367 -1.84 24.03 5.45
C LYS A 367 -1.91 24.43 3.99
N GLY A 368 -2.64 23.67 3.18
CA GLY A 368 -2.86 23.97 1.75
C GLY A 368 -3.71 22.94 1.05
N PRO A 369 -3.99 23.11 -0.25
CA PRO A 369 -4.84 22.19 -1.02
C PRO A 369 -4.21 20.81 -1.22
N ASN A 370 -2.89 20.69 -1.05
CA ASN A 370 -2.12 19.45 -1.21
C ASN A 370 -1.62 18.90 0.14
N THR A 371 -2.16 19.36 1.26
CA THR A 371 -1.84 18.84 2.60
C THR A 371 -2.11 17.34 2.66
N ALA A 372 -1.20 16.60 3.28
CA ALA A 372 -1.35 15.16 3.47
C ALA A 372 -2.53 14.82 4.39
N GLN A 373 -3.28 13.78 4.08
CA GLN A 373 -4.58 13.45 4.70
C GLN A 373 -4.49 13.13 6.20
N VAL A 374 -3.35 12.63 6.68
CA VAL A 374 -3.13 12.23 8.08
C VAL A 374 -2.10 13.10 8.80
N ALA A 375 -1.79 14.28 8.24
CA ALA A 375 -0.76 15.15 8.79
C ALA A 375 -1.18 15.83 10.08
N GLU A 376 -0.20 15.99 11.00
CA GLU A 376 -0.22 17.06 11.99
C GLU A 376 0.07 18.37 11.22
N VAL A 377 -0.94 19.25 11.11
CA VAL A 377 -0.84 20.46 10.29
C VAL A 377 -0.23 21.58 11.08
N ALA A 378 0.86 22.17 10.57
CA ALA A 378 1.50 23.37 11.13
C ALA A 378 1.21 24.59 10.24
N THR A 379 0.90 25.71 10.85
CA THR A 379 0.67 27.02 10.20
C THR A 379 1.73 28.05 10.56
N SER A 380 2.64 27.71 11.49
CA SER A 380 3.80 28.52 11.86
C SER A 380 5.01 27.63 12.19
N GLN A 381 6.20 28.23 12.29
CA GLN A 381 7.42 27.55 12.72
C GLN A 381 7.29 27.00 14.15
N GLU A 382 6.65 27.75 15.03
CA GLU A 382 6.43 27.37 16.42
C GLU A 382 5.53 26.13 16.52
N GLU A 383 4.47 26.06 15.71
CA GLU A 383 3.59 24.89 15.62
C GLU A 383 4.33 23.68 15.06
N ALA A 384 5.19 23.86 14.03
CA ALA A 384 6.02 22.79 13.49
C ALA A 384 6.97 22.20 14.55
N ILE A 385 7.63 23.06 15.33
CA ILE A 385 8.50 22.64 16.44
C ILE A 385 7.69 21.95 17.55
N ALA A 386 6.48 22.44 17.85
CA ALA A 386 5.59 21.80 18.82
C ALA A 386 5.16 20.40 18.37
N ALA A 387 4.85 20.20 17.08
CA ALA A 387 4.54 18.90 16.50
C ALA A 387 5.73 17.92 16.59
N VAL A 388 6.96 18.38 16.35
CA VAL A 388 8.18 17.60 16.55
C VAL A 388 8.34 17.15 18.01
N ARG A 389 8.13 18.04 18.98
CA ARG A 389 8.18 17.70 20.41
C ARG A 389 7.09 16.70 20.80
N LYS A 390 5.89 16.87 20.26
CA LYS A 390 4.76 15.94 20.45
C LYS A 390 5.11 14.56 19.90
N ALA A 391 5.71 14.46 18.72
CA ALA A 391 6.16 13.19 18.14
C ALA A 391 7.10 12.44 19.11
N LYS A 392 8.06 13.12 19.73
CA LYS A 392 8.93 12.52 20.75
C LYS A 392 8.17 12.06 21.98
N ALA A 393 7.24 12.88 22.49
CA ALA A 393 6.43 12.54 23.65
C ALA A 393 5.52 11.33 23.40
N ASP A 394 5.06 11.14 22.16
CA ASP A 394 4.25 10.00 21.71
C ASP A 394 5.10 8.75 21.40
N GLY A 395 6.43 8.82 21.59
CA GLY A 395 7.34 7.69 21.42
C GLY A 395 7.60 7.35 19.94
N MET A 396 7.46 8.30 19.03
CA MET A 396 7.82 8.13 17.63
C MET A 396 9.34 8.06 17.47
N THR A 397 9.81 7.37 16.44
CA THR A 397 11.23 7.22 16.10
C THR A 397 11.74 8.31 15.17
N GLY A 398 10.83 9.00 14.47
CA GLY A 398 11.16 10.07 13.53
C GLY A 398 10.01 11.03 13.28
N VAL A 399 10.29 11.97 12.40
CA VAL A 399 9.32 12.91 11.82
C VAL A 399 9.45 12.89 10.31
N LYS A 400 8.31 12.83 9.60
CA LYS A 400 8.21 12.93 8.14
C LYS A 400 7.66 14.29 7.77
N PHE A 401 8.46 15.15 7.15
CA PHE A 401 7.93 16.36 6.54
C PHE A 401 7.35 16.06 5.16
N TYR A 402 6.28 16.79 4.81
CA TYR A 402 5.57 16.56 3.55
C TYR A 402 5.66 17.78 2.61
N GLY A 403 5.06 17.64 1.42
CA GLY A 403 5.30 18.58 0.33
C GLY A 403 4.70 19.98 0.51
N THR A 404 3.67 20.18 1.36
CA THR A 404 3.10 21.51 1.66
C THR A 404 3.82 22.21 2.82
N PHE A 405 4.75 21.51 3.49
CA PHE A 405 5.53 22.08 4.59
C PHE A 405 6.32 23.30 4.12
N ASN A 406 6.31 24.39 4.94
CA ASN A 406 7.03 25.59 4.57
C ASN A 406 8.56 25.38 4.63
N PRO A 407 9.27 25.52 3.51
CA PRO A 407 10.73 25.37 3.46
C PRO A 407 11.51 26.19 4.51
N ALA A 408 11.03 27.40 4.83
CA ALA A 408 11.69 28.29 5.77
C ALA A 408 11.67 27.78 7.22
N TRP A 409 10.77 26.88 7.58
CA TRP A 409 10.67 26.30 8.93
C TRP A 409 11.52 25.04 9.08
N LEU A 410 11.92 24.44 7.96
CA LEU A 410 12.59 23.14 7.95
C LEU A 410 13.89 23.09 8.76
N PRO A 411 14.82 24.06 8.64
CA PRO A 411 16.06 24.02 9.43
C PRO A 411 15.81 24.03 10.94
N ALA A 412 14.86 24.82 11.42
CA ALA A 412 14.54 24.93 12.85
C ALA A 412 13.83 23.67 13.37
N ALA A 413 12.89 23.12 12.59
CA ALA A 413 12.17 21.90 12.94
C ALA A 413 13.09 20.66 12.93
N ALA A 414 13.97 20.54 11.93
CA ALA A 414 14.98 19.47 11.85
C ALA A 414 15.98 19.55 13.01
N ALA A 415 16.47 20.74 13.34
CA ALA A 415 17.37 20.92 14.49
C ALA A 415 16.73 20.50 15.82
N GLU A 416 15.45 20.81 16.02
CA GLU A 416 14.73 20.37 17.23
C GLU A 416 14.54 18.83 17.22
N ALA A 417 14.24 18.23 16.05
CA ALA A 417 14.12 16.77 15.91
C ALA A 417 15.45 16.07 16.26
N HIS A 418 16.56 16.55 15.74
CA HIS A 418 17.89 16.01 16.05
C HIS A 418 18.25 16.15 17.54
N LYS A 419 17.95 17.30 18.15
CA LYS A 419 18.14 17.52 19.59
C LYS A 419 17.38 16.48 20.44
N LEU A 420 16.21 16.03 19.96
CA LEU A 420 15.38 15.04 20.60
C LEU A 420 15.72 13.59 20.20
N GLY A 421 16.71 13.39 19.31
CA GLY A 421 17.10 12.08 18.77
C GLY A 421 16.04 11.45 17.89
N LEU A 422 15.29 12.27 17.14
CA LEU A 422 14.34 11.83 16.12
C LEU A 422 14.99 11.85 14.74
N HIS A 423 14.70 10.84 13.93
CA HIS A 423 15.10 10.76 12.54
C HIS A 423 14.25 11.72 11.68
N VAL A 424 14.91 12.49 10.80
CA VAL A 424 14.24 13.50 9.94
C VAL A 424 14.22 13.00 8.51
N HIS A 425 13.01 12.81 7.97
CA HIS A 425 12.86 12.30 6.63
C HIS A 425 11.59 12.84 5.94
N GLY A 426 11.39 12.50 4.68
CA GLY A 426 10.12 12.75 4.01
C GLY A 426 10.24 13.14 2.55
N HIS A 427 9.16 13.77 2.08
CA HIS A 427 9.11 14.42 0.79
C HIS A 427 9.95 15.69 0.81
N VAL A 428 10.49 16.07 -0.32
CA VAL A 428 11.09 17.39 -0.46
C VAL A 428 9.96 18.43 -0.57
N PRO A 429 9.89 19.44 0.33
CA PRO A 429 8.88 20.48 0.24
C PRO A 429 8.90 21.20 -1.12
N ALA A 430 7.72 21.58 -1.62
CA ALA A 430 7.61 22.23 -2.93
C ALA A 430 8.47 23.49 -2.99
N GLY A 431 9.16 23.68 -4.12
CA GLY A 431 10.09 24.79 -4.33
C GLY A 431 11.53 24.52 -3.84
N MET A 432 11.78 23.44 -3.09
CA MET A 432 13.11 23.02 -2.72
C MET A 432 13.66 21.97 -3.71
N ARG A 433 14.97 21.97 -3.91
CA ARG A 433 15.68 20.84 -4.50
C ARG A 433 16.08 19.86 -3.41
N THR A 434 16.39 18.64 -3.79
CA THR A 434 16.73 17.56 -2.85
C THR A 434 17.93 17.92 -1.97
N LEU A 435 18.95 18.54 -2.56
CA LEU A 435 20.14 18.97 -1.82
C LEU A 435 19.80 20.02 -0.76
N ASP A 436 18.89 20.96 -1.07
CA ASP A 436 18.47 22.00 -0.11
C ASP A 436 17.81 21.38 1.14
N ALA A 437 16.99 20.34 0.94
CA ALA A 437 16.35 19.61 2.05
C ALA A 437 17.39 18.86 2.91
N ILE A 438 18.40 18.24 2.27
CA ILE A 438 19.50 17.56 2.97
C ILE A 438 20.35 18.59 3.76
N GLU A 439 20.65 19.73 3.18
CA GLU A 439 21.38 20.83 3.84
C GLU A 439 20.58 21.41 5.00
N ALA A 440 19.25 21.44 4.89
CA ALA A 440 18.33 21.89 5.93
C ALA A 440 18.14 20.87 7.07
N GLY A 441 18.68 19.64 6.95
CA GLY A 441 18.73 18.68 8.04
C GLY A 441 17.98 17.36 7.78
N TYR A 442 17.72 16.98 6.53
CA TYR A 442 17.19 15.64 6.23
C TYR A 442 18.26 14.56 6.43
N ASP A 443 17.92 13.53 7.19
CA ASP A 443 18.71 12.30 7.35
C ASP A 443 18.36 11.29 6.26
N GLU A 444 17.19 11.42 5.65
CA GLU A 444 16.69 10.50 4.62
C GLU A 444 15.75 11.23 3.66
N VAL A 445 15.84 10.87 2.38
CA VAL A 445 14.89 11.32 1.34
C VAL A 445 14.04 10.15 0.90
N THR A 446 12.72 10.34 0.90
CA THR A 446 11.76 9.32 0.44
C THR A 446 11.38 9.54 -1.01
N HIS A 447 11.15 8.45 -1.73
CA HIS A 447 10.74 8.36 -3.12
C HIS A 447 11.77 8.86 -4.14
N ILE A 448 12.09 7.99 -5.07
CA ILE A 448 13.12 8.26 -6.10
C ILE A 448 12.80 9.48 -6.98
N TYR A 449 11.52 9.77 -7.19
CA TYR A 449 11.13 10.94 -7.97
C TYR A 449 11.43 12.26 -7.25
N PHE A 450 11.47 12.31 -5.91
CA PHE A 450 11.94 13.49 -5.19
C PHE A 450 13.47 13.62 -5.27
N MET A 451 14.22 12.52 -5.27
CA MET A 451 15.66 12.56 -5.48
C MET A 451 15.99 13.08 -6.90
N MET A 452 15.18 12.69 -7.90
CA MET A 452 15.31 13.18 -9.27
C MET A 452 14.95 14.67 -9.42
N MET A 453 14.19 15.28 -8.46
CA MET A 453 13.93 16.73 -8.46
C MET A 453 15.19 17.58 -8.45
N GLN A 454 16.34 17.03 -8.05
CA GLN A 454 17.63 17.71 -8.12
C GLN A 454 17.98 18.19 -9.53
N ALA A 455 17.54 17.45 -10.56
CA ALA A 455 17.83 17.74 -11.97
C ALA A 455 16.58 18.15 -12.78
N MET A 456 15.45 18.39 -12.13
CA MET A 456 14.23 18.81 -12.83
C MET A 456 14.23 20.32 -13.13
N PRO A 457 13.50 20.77 -14.17
CA PRO A 457 13.26 22.19 -14.43
C PRO A 457 12.63 22.91 -13.21
N ASP A 458 12.92 24.20 -13.06
CA ASP A 458 12.46 25.01 -11.92
C ASP A 458 10.92 25.06 -11.82
N GLU A 459 10.23 25.10 -12.96
CA GLU A 459 8.77 25.08 -13.01
C GLU A 459 8.17 23.77 -12.51
N VAL A 460 8.90 22.63 -12.57
CA VAL A 460 8.49 21.34 -12.00
C VAL A 460 8.74 21.36 -10.50
N VAL A 461 9.91 21.81 -10.08
CA VAL A 461 10.31 21.89 -8.66
C VAL A 461 9.36 22.79 -7.87
N ALA A 462 8.95 23.92 -8.42
CA ALA A 462 8.05 24.89 -7.79
C ALA A 462 6.69 24.29 -7.40
N VAL A 463 6.21 23.27 -8.10
CA VAL A 463 4.90 22.63 -7.89
C VAL A 463 5.00 21.13 -7.62
N SER A 464 6.15 20.68 -7.13
CA SER A 464 6.47 19.26 -6.90
C SER A 464 5.61 18.55 -5.86
N ASN A 465 4.78 19.26 -5.10
CA ASN A 465 3.82 18.62 -4.18
C ASN A 465 2.48 18.22 -4.85
N GLY A 466 2.26 18.59 -6.12
CA GLY A 466 1.11 18.17 -6.92
C GLY A 466 1.42 16.97 -7.82
N ILE A 467 0.62 16.81 -8.87
CA ILE A 467 0.80 15.76 -9.88
C ILE A 467 2.18 15.84 -10.57
N GLN A 468 2.83 17.02 -10.56
CA GLN A 468 4.12 17.23 -11.18
C GLN A 468 5.26 16.44 -10.53
N ARG A 469 5.10 15.96 -9.28
CA ARG A 469 6.08 15.03 -8.69
C ARG A 469 6.24 13.74 -9.49
N PHE A 470 5.20 13.34 -10.25
CA PHE A 470 5.20 12.18 -11.14
C PHE A 470 5.37 12.57 -12.60
N GLN A 471 4.57 13.54 -13.08
CA GLN A 471 4.60 13.95 -14.49
C GLN A 471 5.90 14.65 -14.88
N GLY A 472 6.53 15.40 -13.96
CA GLY A 472 7.82 16.02 -14.20
C GLY A 472 8.91 14.97 -14.45
N PRO A 473 9.23 14.09 -13.50
CA PRO A 473 10.16 12.99 -13.75
C PRO A 473 9.76 12.09 -14.92
N GLY A 474 8.46 11.80 -15.10
CA GLY A 474 7.98 11.03 -16.24
C GLY A 474 8.34 11.64 -17.58
N ARG A 475 8.28 12.96 -17.68
CA ARG A 475 8.61 13.71 -18.91
C ARG A 475 10.10 13.89 -19.14
N TYR A 476 10.86 14.25 -18.09
CA TYR A 476 12.20 14.80 -18.23
C TYR A 476 13.33 13.85 -17.79
N ALA A 477 13.05 12.85 -16.91
CA ALA A 477 14.12 12.03 -16.35
C ALA A 477 14.88 11.23 -17.43
N LYS A 478 14.24 10.83 -18.54
CA LYS A 478 14.88 10.11 -19.64
C LYS A 478 16.07 10.87 -20.25
N ASP A 479 16.06 12.19 -20.16
CA ASP A 479 17.08 13.09 -20.73
C ASP A 479 18.11 13.55 -19.69
N VAL A 480 17.94 13.16 -18.39
CA VAL A 480 18.90 13.53 -17.34
C VAL A 480 20.21 12.76 -17.51
N ASP A 481 21.32 13.50 -17.48
CA ASP A 481 22.64 12.94 -17.35
C ASP A 481 22.93 12.62 -15.88
N LEU A 482 23.02 11.34 -15.55
CA LEU A 482 23.30 10.88 -14.16
C LEU A 482 24.74 11.18 -13.71
N ASP A 483 25.67 11.39 -14.65
CA ASP A 483 27.05 11.82 -14.39
C ASP A 483 27.18 13.34 -14.41
N GLY A 484 26.09 14.07 -14.73
CA GLY A 484 26.00 15.52 -14.74
C GLY A 484 26.17 16.14 -13.34
N GLU A 485 26.62 17.39 -13.30
CA GLU A 485 26.97 18.08 -12.06
C GLU A 485 25.85 18.06 -11.00
N PRO A 486 24.56 18.33 -11.29
CA PRO A 486 23.51 18.36 -10.27
C PRO A 486 23.34 17.02 -9.55
N ILE A 487 23.32 15.91 -10.29
CA ILE A 487 23.15 14.56 -9.75
C ILE A 487 24.41 14.09 -9.04
N ARG A 488 25.57 14.30 -9.63
CA ARG A 488 26.86 13.93 -9.02
C ARG A 488 27.08 14.63 -7.67
N LYS A 489 26.72 15.93 -7.57
CA LYS A 489 26.79 16.69 -6.30
C LYS A 489 25.84 16.13 -5.25
N LEU A 490 24.59 15.84 -5.64
CA LEU A 490 23.63 15.20 -4.74
C LEU A 490 24.15 13.88 -4.20
N ILE A 491 24.58 12.96 -5.06
CA ILE A 491 25.09 11.64 -4.68
C ILE A 491 26.29 11.77 -3.75
N ALA A 492 27.24 12.65 -4.09
CA ALA A 492 28.44 12.88 -3.26
C ALA A 492 28.07 13.39 -1.86
N GLU A 493 27.10 14.30 -1.76
CA GLU A 493 26.67 14.84 -0.47
C GLU A 493 25.88 13.80 0.35
N MET A 494 24.98 13.02 -0.28
CA MET A 494 24.29 11.89 0.37
C MET A 494 25.30 10.87 0.91
N ALA A 495 26.28 10.48 0.10
CA ALA A 495 27.33 9.53 0.53
C ALA A 495 28.17 10.09 1.69
N ARG A 496 28.57 11.36 1.62
CA ARG A 496 29.35 12.04 2.64
C ARG A 496 28.60 12.16 3.98
N ARG A 497 27.34 12.54 3.96
CA ARG A 497 26.49 12.69 5.17
C ARG A 497 25.92 11.37 5.66
N LYS A 498 25.98 10.29 4.86
CA LYS A 498 25.24 9.04 5.08
C LYS A 498 23.73 9.24 5.06
N THR A 499 23.26 10.25 4.29
CA THR A 499 21.83 10.46 4.07
C THR A 499 21.25 9.23 3.38
N VAL A 500 20.18 8.68 3.93
CA VAL A 500 19.54 7.46 3.45
C VAL A 500 18.68 7.75 2.24
N ALA A 501 18.70 6.86 1.27
CA ALA A 501 17.71 6.83 0.19
C ALA A 501 16.64 5.76 0.50
N ASP A 502 15.38 6.16 0.49
CA ASP A 502 14.19 5.29 0.51
C ASP A 502 13.47 5.44 -0.84
N PRO A 503 13.88 4.68 -1.88
CA PRO A 503 13.46 4.95 -3.26
C PRO A 503 12.00 4.64 -3.54
N THR A 504 11.44 3.63 -2.91
CA THR A 504 10.13 3.04 -3.28
C THR A 504 10.01 2.87 -4.80
N LEU A 505 11.01 2.23 -5.40
CA LEU A 505 11.15 2.13 -6.85
C LEU A 505 9.98 1.38 -7.49
N VAL A 506 9.38 0.43 -6.75
CA VAL A 506 8.18 -0.30 -7.16
C VAL A 506 6.98 0.63 -7.41
N VAL A 507 6.87 1.75 -6.67
CA VAL A 507 5.83 2.76 -6.93
C VAL A 507 6.09 3.44 -8.28
N ALA A 508 7.34 3.82 -8.55
CA ALA A 508 7.70 4.41 -9.84
C ALA A 508 7.48 3.42 -10.99
N GLU A 509 7.80 2.12 -10.82
CA GLU A 509 7.45 1.09 -11.79
C GLU A 509 5.94 1.05 -12.04
N GLY A 510 5.13 0.94 -10.99
CA GLY A 510 3.67 0.85 -11.09
C GLY A 510 3.01 2.06 -11.75
N LEU A 511 3.58 3.25 -11.56
CA LEU A 511 3.04 4.48 -12.14
C LEU A 511 3.50 4.74 -13.60
N PHE A 512 4.70 4.29 -13.97
CA PHE A 512 5.32 4.70 -15.23
C PHE A 512 5.34 3.61 -16.30
N VAL A 513 5.34 2.33 -15.90
CA VAL A 513 5.62 1.23 -16.83
C VAL A 513 4.38 0.58 -17.44
N PRO A 514 3.37 0.14 -16.65
CA PRO A 514 2.24 -0.62 -17.18
C PRO A 514 1.22 0.26 -17.90
N GLU A 515 0.54 -0.32 -18.86
CA GLU A 515 -0.70 0.18 -19.46
C GLU A 515 -1.90 -0.54 -18.83
N ASN A 516 -3.10 0.01 -18.99
CA ASN A 516 -4.32 -0.66 -18.55
C ASN A 516 -4.45 -2.03 -19.24
N GLY A 517 -4.72 -3.06 -18.47
CA GLY A 517 -4.78 -4.45 -18.91
C GLY A 517 -3.48 -5.24 -18.68
N ASP A 518 -2.33 -4.57 -18.54
CA ASP A 518 -1.07 -5.24 -18.22
C ASP A 518 -1.11 -5.76 -16.76
N LEU A 519 -0.72 -7.02 -16.57
CA LEU A 519 -0.54 -7.55 -15.22
C LEU A 519 0.75 -6.98 -14.61
N SER A 520 0.62 -6.27 -13.50
CA SER A 520 1.79 -5.71 -12.81
C SER A 520 2.75 -6.83 -12.36
N PRO A 521 4.06 -6.72 -12.64
CA PRO A 521 5.06 -7.71 -12.20
C PRO A 521 5.10 -7.89 -10.67
N ALA A 522 4.81 -6.84 -9.90
CA ALA A 522 4.74 -6.90 -8.44
C ALA A 522 3.69 -7.91 -7.94
N TYR A 523 2.60 -8.07 -8.67
CA TYR A 523 1.45 -8.88 -8.26
C TYR A 523 1.30 -10.19 -9.03
N ALA A 524 2.03 -10.37 -10.12
CA ALA A 524 1.96 -11.58 -10.94
C ALA A 524 2.14 -12.89 -10.12
N PRO A 525 3.05 -12.97 -9.13
CA PRO A 525 3.20 -14.17 -8.29
C PRO A 525 1.98 -14.50 -7.44
N PHE A 526 1.11 -13.54 -7.17
CA PHE A 526 -0.06 -13.70 -6.29
C PHE A 526 -1.35 -14.04 -7.03
N VAL A 527 -1.36 -14.08 -8.36
CA VAL A 527 -2.56 -14.41 -9.15
C VAL A 527 -3.06 -15.81 -8.83
N GLY A 528 -4.33 -15.91 -8.48
CA GLY A 528 -5.01 -17.14 -8.02
C GLY A 528 -4.90 -17.34 -6.50
N THR A 529 -4.34 -16.39 -5.75
CA THR A 529 -4.16 -16.50 -4.29
C THR A 529 -4.96 -15.48 -3.47
N LEU A 530 -5.50 -14.46 -4.10
CA LEU A 530 -6.21 -13.36 -3.46
C LEU A 530 -7.68 -13.30 -3.94
N PRO A 531 -8.54 -12.51 -3.28
CA PRO A 531 -9.90 -12.31 -3.76
C PRO A 531 -9.91 -11.81 -5.22
N PRO A 532 -10.76 -12.36 -6.11
CA PRO A 532 -10.77 -11.99 -7.54
C PRO A 532 -10.94 -10.50 -7.80
N ALA A 533 -11.67 -9.77 -6.95
CA ALA A 533 -11.80 -8.31 -7.04
C ALA A 533 -10.46 -7.60 -6.82
N THR A 534 -9.65 -8.06 -5.88
CA THR A 534 -8.27 -7.57 -5.66
C THR A 534 -7.39 -7.90 -6.87
N GLU A 535 -7.41 -9.14 -7.36
CA GLU A 535 -6.59 -9.56 -8.49
C GLU A 535 -6.92 -8.81 -9.78
N ARG A 536 -8.21 -8.42 -9.94
CA ARG A 536 -8.63 -7.60 -11.06
C ARG A 536 -7.91 -6.25 -11.06
N SER A 537 -7.72 -5.63 -9.89
CA SER A 537 -7.01 -4.36 -9.76
C SER A 537 -5.52 -4.44 -10.12
N PHE A 538 -4.91 -5.64 -10.11
CA PHE A 538 -3.52 -5.85 -10.51
C PHE A 538 -3.23 -5.55 -12.00
N ARG A 539 -4.29 -5.36 -12.79
CA ARG A 539 -4.22 -4.99 -14.21
C ARG A 539 -4.48 -3.50 -14.44
N GLN A 540 -4.59 -2.72 -13.38
CA GLN A 540 -4.70 -1.28 -13.49
C GLN A 540 -3.35 -0.70 -13.92
N GLY A 541 -3.35 0.06 -15.00
CA GLY A 541 -2.16 0.71 -15.53
C GLY A 541 -1.64 1.85 -14.67
N GLY A 542 -0.48 2.33 -15.02
CA GLY A 542 0.10 3.53 -14.44
C GLY A 542 -0.67 4.80 -14.81
N PHE A 543 -0.16 5.94 -14.37
CA PHE A 543 -0.81 7.23 -14.66
C PHE A 543 -0.92 7.50 -16.15
N ALA A 544 -1.99 8.21 -16.52
CA ALA A 544 -2.19 8.72 -17.88
C ALA A 544 -1.00 9.59 -18.29
N VAL A 545 -0.49 9.31 -19.48
CA VAL A 545 0.65 10.05 -20.02
C VAL A 545 0.15 11.39 -20.58
N PRO A 546 0.68 12.54 -20.12
CA PRO A 546 0.22 13.84 -20.60
C PRO A 546 0.59 14.08 -22.06
N ALA A 547 -0.11 15.02 -22.70
CA ALA A 547 0.13 15.37 -24.09
C ALA A 547 1.60 15.73 -24.35
N GLY A 548 2.12 15.29 -25.51
CA GLY A 548 3.47 15.57 -25.98
C GLY A 548 4.55 14.65 -25.44
N VAL A 549 4.18 13.59 -24.70
CA VAL A 549 5.06 12.48 -24.30
C VAL A 549 4.35 11.15 -24.54
N THR A 550 5.10 10.05 -24.54
CA THR A 550 4.58 8.70 -24.77
C THR A 550 4.82 7.79 -23.56
N ARG A 551 4.12 6.65 -23.50
CA ARG A 551 4.42 5.60 -22.51
C ARG A 551 5.86 5.09 -22.63
N ALA A 552 6.40 5.03 -23.85
CA ALA A 552 7.80 4.65 -24.07
C ALA A 552 8.78 5.66 -23.44
N ASP A 553 8.46 6.97 -23.48
CA ASP A 553 9.24 8.00 -22.79
C ASP A 553 9.19 7.80 -21.26
N TRP A 554 8.03 7.50 -20.70
CA TRP A 554 7.88 7.22 -19.27
C TRP A 554 8.64 5.96 -18.84
N ARG A 555 8.60 4.91 -19.65
CA ARG A 555 9.42 3.70 -19.44
C ARG A 555 10.93 4.02 -19.51
N ALA A 556 11.35 4.91 -20.41
CA ALA A 556 12.73 5.39 -20.46
C ALA A 556 13.09 6.22 -19.21
N SER A 557 12.19 7.07 -18.75
CA SER A 557 12.33 7.82 -17.49
C SER A 557 12.43 6.90 -16.28
N TYR A 558 11.60 5.85 -16.18
CA TYR A 558 11.71 4.85 -15.14
C TYR A 558 13.11 4.20 -15.09
N ARG A 559 13.67 3.80 -16.26
CA ARG A 559 15.04 3.25 -16.30
C ARG A 559 16.10 4.22 -15.78
N LYS A 560 15.89 5.54 -15.98
CA LYS A 560 16.79 6.56 -15.40
C LYS A 560 16.62 6.67 -13.87
N LEU A 561 15.37 6.52 -13.35
CA LEU A 561 15.14 6.48 -11.91
C LEU A 561 15.84 5.26 -11.28
N ALA A 562 15.69 4.08 -11.87
CA ALA A 562 16.39 2.87 -11.43
C ALA A 562 17.93 3.02 -11.52
N GLY A 563 18.42 3.63 -12.61
CA GLY A 563 19.83 3.97 -12.78
C GLY A 563 20.37 4.93 -11.70
N LEU A 564 19.53 5.88 -11.24
CA LEU A 564 19.90 6.78 -10.13
C LEU A 564 20.08 6.01 -8.82
N VAL A 565 19.19 5.03 -8.53
CA VAL A 565 19.35 4.12 -7.38
C VAL A 565 20.68 3.37 -7.47
N GLY A 566 21.01 2.83 -8.65
CA GLY A 566 22.28 2.14 -8.88
C GLY A 566 23.51 3.06 -8.72
N ALA A 567 23.44 4.31 -9.18
CA ALA A 567 24.52 5.28 -9.00
C ALA A 567 24.72 5.65 -7.52
N MET A 568 23.65 5.84 -6.76
CA MET A 568 23.70 6.06 -5.31
C MET A 568 24.29 4.85 -4.58
N HIS A 569 23.86 3.64 -4.92
CA HIS A 569 24.39 2.39 -4.35
C HIS A 569 25.90 2.29 -4.58
N LYS A 570 26.35 2.44 -5.82
CA LYS A 570 27.76 2.41 -6.19
C LYS A 570 28.61 3.46 -5.44
N ALA A 571 28.03 4.60 -5.11
CA ALA A 571 28.70 5.66 -4.34
C ALA A 571 28.69 5.42 -2.81
N GLY A 572 28.04 4.34 -2.33
CA GLY A 572 27.95 3.99 -0.91
C GLY A 572 26.93 4.80 -0.14
N VAL A 573 25.92 5.34 -0.79
CA VAL A 573 24.73 5.90 -0.15
C VAL A 573 23.95 4.75 0.51
N PRO A 574 23.57 4.84 1.79
CA PRO A 574 22.72 3.83 2.42
C PRO A 574 21.34 3.80 1.74
N ILE A 575 20.88 2.62 1.35
CA ILE A 575 19.58 2.44 0.68
C ILE A 575 18.75 1.45 1.47
N VAL A 576 17.51 1.78 1.74
CA VAL A 576 16.52 0.90 2.37
C VAL A 576 15.47 0.47 1.35
N ALA A 577 14.86 -0.70 1.57
CA ALA A 577 13.75 -1.17 0.74
C ALA A 577 12.42 -0.82 1.41
N GLY A 578 11.57 -0.09 0.71
CA GLY A 578 10.25 0.32 1.13
C GLY A 578 9.25 0.23 -0.02
N THR A 579 7.98 0.00 0.29
CA THR A 579 6.98 -0.23 -0.76
C THR A 579 6.03 0.96 -0.98
N ASP A 580 5.75 1.76 0.03
CA ASP A 580 4.62 2.72 0.06
C ASP A 580 3.29 2.05 -0.38
N GLY A 581 3.19 0.74 -0.12
CA GLY A 581 2.15 -0.15 -0.59
C GLY A 581 1.58 -1.05 0.50
N SER A 582 1.16 -2.25 0.11
CA SER A 582 0.54 -3.23 1.00
C SER A 582 1.54 -4.21 1.66
N GLY A 583 2.81 -4.20 1.21
CA GLY A 583 3.84 -5.17 1.57
C GLY A 583 3.97 -6.34 0.56
N LEU A 584 2.97 -6.58 -0.29
CA LEU A 584 3.05 -7.55 -1.41
C LEU A 584 4.21 -7.22 -2.35
N GLU A 585 4.52 -5.95 -2.46
CA GLU A 585 5.48 -5.34 -3.37
C GLU A 585 6.95 -5.45 -2.89
N LEU A 586 7.20 -5.80 -1.60
CA LEU A 586 8.55 -5.73 -1.02
C LEU A 586 9.57 -6.58 -1.80
N VAL A 587 9.23 -7.81 -2.13
CA VAL A 587 10.17 -8.66 -2.89
C VAL A 587 10.35 -8.13 -4.32
N ARG A 588 9.34 -7.46 -4.90
CA ARG A 588 9.51 -6.77 -6.19
C ARG A 588 10.48 -5.61 -6.09
N GLU A 589 10.42 -4.81 -5.02
CA GLU A 589 11.41 -3.75 -4.77
C GLU A 589 12.85 -4.31 -4.77
N LEU A 590 13.07 -5.47 -4.12
CA LEU A 590 14.38 -6.14 -4.12
C LEU A 590 14.77 -6.69 -5.50
N GLU A 591 13.82 -7.21 -6.27
CA GLU A 591 14.07 -7.61 -7.67
C GLU A 591 14.50 -6.42 -8.53
N LEU A 592 13.88 -5.25 -8.36
CA LEU A 592 14.24 -4.03 -9.08
C LEU A 592 15.66 -3.56 -8.70
N TYR A 593 16.05 -3.70 -7.43
CA TYR A 593 17.42 -3.40 -7.02
C TYR A 593 18.42 -4.31 -7.72
N VAL A 594 18.14 -5.61 -7.78
CA VAL A 594 19.03 -6.58 -8.44
C VAL A 594 19.04 -6.41 -9.95
N ASN A 595 17.88 -6.33 -10.58
CA ASN A 595 17.74 -6.39 -12.03
C ASN A 595 18.03 -5.06 -12.73
N ASP A 596 17.61 -3.93 -12.09
CA ASP A 596 17.61 -2.62 -12.73
C ASP A 596 18.62 -1.63 -12.11
N SER A 597 19.08 -1.89 -10.87
CA SER A 597 19.95 -0.97 -10.13
C SER A 597 21.33 -1.55 -9.79
N GLY A 598 21.62 -2.81 -10.19
CA GLY A 598 22.95 -3.42 -10.11
C GLY A 598 23.38 -3.90 -8.72
N PHE A 599 22.44 -4.13 -7.80
CA PHE A 599 22.73 -4.78 -6.52
C PHE A 599 22.98 -6.29 -6.72
N THR A 600 23.80 -6.85 -5.88
CA THR A 600 23.80 -8.30 -5.66
C THR A 600 22.58 -8.71 -4.81
N PRO A 601 22.12 -9.98 -4.89
CA PRO A 601 21.04 -10.43 -4.01
C PRO A 601 21.31 -10.23 -2.51
N ALA A 602 22.57 -10.35 -2.08
CA ALA A 602 22.98 -10.11 -0.69
C ALA A 602 22.81 -8.64 -0.30
N GLU A 603 23.21 -7.69 -1.16
CA GLU A 603 23.06 -6.25 -0.92
C GLU A 603 21.58 -5.85 -0.93
N ALA A 604 20.78 -6.37 -1.86
CA ALA A 604 19.34 -6.14 -1.89
C ALA A 604 18.66 -6.67 -0.60
N LEU A 605 19.01 -7.87 -0.14
CA LEU A 605 18.50 -8.40 1.12
C LEU A 605 18.96 -7.58 2.33
N ALA A 606 20.19 -7.06 2.32
CA ALA A 606 20.68 -6.17 3.37
C ALA A 606 19.85 -4.87 3.45
N ALA A 607 19.39 -4.33 2.30
CA ALA A 607 18.50 -3.16 2.25
C ALA A 607 17.10 -3.41 2.85
N ALA A 608 16.69 -4.67 2.99
CA ALA A 608 15.46 -5.08 3.65
C ALA A 608 15.69 -5.79 4.99
N THR A 609 16.87 -5.69 5.60
CA THR A 609 17.17 -6.35 6.89
C THR A 609 18.07 -5.47 7.78
N ILE A 610 19.38 -5.52 7.60
CA ILE A 610 20.32 -4.86 8.51
C ILE A 610 20.40 -3.34 8.29
N VAL A 611 20.21 -2.85 7.07
CA VAL A 611 20.28 -1.40 6.80
C VAL A 611 19.16 -0.64 7.52
N PRO A 612 17.88 -1.01 7.39
CA PRO A 612 16.80 -0.36 8.14
C PRO A 612 16.90 -0.57 9.65
N ALA A 613 17.41 -1.72 10.12
CA ALA A 613 17.65 -1.93 11.54
C ALA A 613 18.68 -0.93 12.10
N ARG A 614 19.77 -0.64 11.36
CA ARG A 614 20.75 0.40 11.71
C ARG A 614 20.13 1.79 11.71
N LEU A 615 19.29 2.08 10.74
CA LEU A 615 18.61 3.37 10.59
C LEU A 615 17.80 3.75 11.84
N VAL A 616 17.12 2.79 12.44
CA VAL A 616 16.32 3.01 13.66
C VAL A 616 17.07 2.67 14.96
N GLY A 617 18.36 2.34 14.89
CA GLY A 617 19.19 1.99 16.04
C GLY A 617 18.86 0.61 16.66
N ALA A 618 18.20 -0.27 15.92
CA ALA A 618 17.79 -1.61 16.37
C ALA A 618 18.77 -2.72 15.91
N ASP A 619 19.87 -2.39 15.25
CA ASP A 619 20.79 -3.35 14.63
C ASP A 619 21.54 -4.23 15.65
N ARG A 620 21.59 -3.84 16.93
CA ARG A 620 22.10 -4.69 18.01
C ARG A 620 21.12 -5.78 18.41
N GLU A 621 19.82 -5.57 18.16
CA GLU A 621 18.74 -6.47 18.56
C GLU A 621 18.24 -7.33 17.40
N THR A 622 18.20 -6.82 16.16
CA THR A 622 17.59 -7.50 15.01
C THR A 622 18.33 -7.18 13.70
N GLY A 623 17.76 -7.58 12.55
CA GLY A 623 18.26 -7.26 11.20
C GLY A 623 19.39 -8.16 10.69
N SER A 624 19.91 -9.10 11.48
CA SER A 624 20.88 -10.12 11.00
C SER A 624 20.85 -11.37 11.87
N ILE A 625 21.29 -12.51 11.30
CA ILE A 625 21.47 -13.76 12.04
C ILE A 625 22.83 -13.73 12.72
N ALA A 626 22.83 -13.41 14.02
CA ALA A 626 24.01 -13.38 14.86
C ALA A 626 23.66 -13.75 16.31
N VAL A 627 24.60 -14.36 17.03
CA VAL A 627 24.44 -14.76 18.42
C VAL A 627 24.08 -13.56 19.29
N GLY A 628 23.10 -13.71 20.15
CA GLY A 628 22.60 -12.69 21.09
C GLY A 628 21.44 -11.87 20.57
N LYS A 629 21.18 -11.85 19.25
CA LYS A 629 20.06 -11.10 18.67
C LYS A 629 18.71 -11.77 18.88
N ALA A 630 17.64 -11.00 18.77
CA ALA A 630 16.28 -11.50 18.74
C ALA A 630 16.09 -12.48 17.57
N ALA A 631 15.31 -13.50 17.81
CA ALA A 631 15.01 -14.52 16.81
C ALA A 631 13.84 -14.06 15.90
N ASP A 632 14.09 -13.02 15.11
CA ASP A 632 13.23 -12.59 14.01
C ASP A 632 13.80 -13.22 12.73
N LEU A 633 13.24 -14.34 12.32
CA LEU A 633 13.79 -15.20 11.29
C LEU A 633 12.70 -15.65 10.29
N VAL A 634 13.07 -15.81 9.04
CA VAL A 634 12.20 -16.34 7.98
C VAL A 634 12.89 -17.49 7.29
N LEU A 635 12.26 -18.65 7.32
CA LEU A 635 12.67 -19.82 6.51
C LEU A 635 11.90 -19.80 5.20
N VAL A 636 12.62 -19.76 4.09
CA VAL A 636 12.03 -19.77 2.74
C VAL A 636 12.40 -21.04 1.98
N ASP A 637 11.48 -21.54 1.17
CA ASP A 637 11.76 -22.57 0.18
C ASP A 637 12.48 -21.91 -1.01
N GLY A 638 13.68 -22.38 -1.40
CA GLY A 638 14.45 -21.86 -2.52
C GLY A 638 15.77 -21.19 -2.15
N ASP A 639 16.34 -20.46 -3.11
CA ASP A 639 17.69 -19.87 -3.05
C ASP A 639 17.71 -18.38 -3.39
N PRO A 640 17.36 -17.49 -2.44
CA PRO A 640 17.42 -16.05 -2.64
C PRO A 640 18.80 -15.50 -3.00
N SER A 641 19.89 -16.28 -2.81
CA SER A 641 21.23 -15.87 -3.23
C SER A 641 21.42 -15.89 -4.75
N ARG A 642 20.55 -16.63 -5.46
CA ARG A 642 20.53 -16.72 -6.92
C ARG A 642 19.30 -16.08 -7.54
N ALA A 643 18.14 -16.26 -6.89
CA ALA A 643 16.86 -15.72 -7.32
C ALA A 643 16.21 -15.02 -6.13
N ILE A 644 16.42 -13.70 -6.01
CA ILE A 644 15.91 -12.92 -4.86
C ILE A 644 14.39 -13.05 -4.69
N GLY A 645 13.67 -13.32 -5.79
CA GLY A 645 12.23 -13.60 -5.82
C GLY A 645 11.78 -14.78 -4.96
N ASP A 646 12.67 -15.73 -4.66
CA ASP A 646 12.39 -16.89 -3.79
C ASP A 646 12.03 -16.47 -2.35
N LEU A 647 12.33 -15.23 -1.94
CA LEU A 647 11.87 -14.68 -0.66
C LEU A 647 10.34 -14.72 -0.49
N ARG A 648 9.56 -14.78 -1.58
CA ARG A 648 8.09 -14.93 -1.53
C ARG A 648 7.64 -16.29 -0.99
N HIS A 649 8.51 -17.31 -1.03
CA HIS A 649 8.17 -18.67 -0.64
C HIS A 649 8.41 -18.95 0.83
N THR A 650 7.95 -18.02 1.66
CA THR A 650 7.98 -18.12 3.13
C THR A 650 7.33 -19.42 3.59
N ARG A 651 8.06 -20.22 4.37
CA ARG A 651 7.65 -21.49 4.96
C ARG A 651 7.30 -21.38 6.43
N LEU A 652 8.20 -20.75 7.19
CA LEU A 652 8.04 -20.48 8.61
C LEU A 652 8.51 -19.06 8.90
N VAL A 653 7.83 -18.42 9.84
CA VAL A 653 8.22 -17.12 10.38
C VAL A 653 8.44 -17.27 11.88
N MET A 654 9.55 -16.77 12.37
CA MET A 654 9.80 -16.61 13.78
C MET A 654 9.91 -15.12 14.08
N MET A 655 9.15 -14.63 15.05
CA MET A 655 9.18 -13.25 15.51
C MET A 655 9.14 -13.24 17.04
N ASP A 656 10.06 -12.52 17.67
CA ASP A 656 10.26 -12.56 19.13
C ASP A 656 10.45 -14.01 19.64
N GLY A 657 10.97 -14.91 18.80
CA GLY A 657 11.12 -16.33 19.11
C GLY A 657 9.85 -17.17 18.99
N MET A 658 8.72 -16.58 18.66
CA MET A 658 7.47 -17.30 18.44
C MET A 658 7.40 -17.84 17.01
N LEU A 659 7.27 -19.15 16.86
CA LEU A 659 7.33 -19.83 15.57
C LEU A 659 5.93 -20.00 14.97
N MET A 660 5.74 -19.44 13.78
CA MET A 660 4.48 -19.39 13.05
C MET A 660 4.58 -20.11 11.70
N ASP A 661 3.55 -20.87 11.36
CA ASP A 661 3.40 -21.47 10.04
C ASP A 661 2.91 -20.41 9.03
N ALA A 662 3.63 -20.27 7.91
CA ALA A 662 3.32 -19.24 6.93
C ALA A 662 2.01 -19.50 6.16
N ASP A 663 1.61 -20.78 5.97
CA ASP A 663 0.34 -21.10 5.30
C ASP A 663 -0.85 -20.75 6.20
N ALA A 664 -0.72 -20.98 7.53
CA ALA A 664 -1.73 -20.56 8.50
C ALA A 664 -1.85 -19.03 8.58
N LEU A 665 -0.72 -18.32 8.48
CA LEU A 665 -0.71 -16.84 8.39
C LEU A 665 -1.36 -16.36 7.09
N ARG A 666 -1.04 -16.97 5.92
CA ARG A 666 -1.67 -16.65 4.64
C ARG A 666 -3.18 -16.80 4.70
N ALA A 667 -3.66 -17.95 5.20
CA ALA A 667 -5.09 -18.18 5.38
C ALA A 667 -5.75 -17.13 6.27
N ALA A 668 -5.09 -16.70 7.36
CA ALA A 668 -5.58 -15.64 8.23
C ALA A 668 -5.50 -14.25 7.59
N GLY A 669 -4.55 -14.02 6.69
CA GLY A 669 -4.37 -12.81 5.89
C GLY A 669 -5.17 -12.78 4.57
N GLY A 670 -6.13 -13.69 4.39
CA GLY A 670 -7.05 -13.69 3.26
C GLY A 670 -6.52 -14.33 1.97
N PHE A 671 -5.37 -15.03 2.01
CA PHE A 671 -4.88 -15.76 0.83
C PHE A 671 -5.55 -17.13 0.70
N ALA A 672 -5.90 -17.49 -0.52
CA ALA A 672 -6.39 -18.82 -0.89
C ALA A 672 -5.27 -19.83 -1.19
N GLY A 673 -4.00 -19.38 -1.23
CA GLY A 673 -2.86 -20.23 -1.58
C GLY A 673 -1.52 -19.55 -1.42
N LYS A 674 -0.46 -20.21 -1.92
CA LYS A 674 0.92 -19.69 -1.90
C LYS A 674 1.19 -18.86 -3.15
N PRO A 675 2.09 -17.85 -3.06
CA PRO A 675 2.64 -17.21 -4.25
C PRO A 675 3.30 -18.25 -5.18
N LYS A 676 3.22 -17.99 -6.48
CA LYS A 676 3.86 -18.86 -7.49
C LYS A 676 5.36 -18.56 -7.55
N PHE A 677 6.14 -19.59 -7.88
CA PHE A 677 7.53 -19.37 -8.30
C PHE A 677 7.53 -18.56 -9.62
N ALA A 678 8.52 -17.69 -9.78
CA ALA A 678 8.76 -17.09 -11.08
C ALA A 678 9.20 -18.17 -12.04
N ASP A 679 8.56 -18.24 -13.22
CA ASP A 679 8.94 -19.16 -14.31
C ASP A 679 10.32 -18.83 -14.85
#